data_0ff0f31e7c58b68a8f3eac3a77e95c11
#
_entry.id   0ff0f31e7c58b68a8f3eac3a77e95c11
#
_cell.length_a   1.000
_cell.length_b   1.000
_cell.length_c   1.000
_cell.angle_alpha   90.00
_cell.angle_beta   90.00
_cell.angle_gamma   90.00
#
_symmetry.space_group_name_H-M   'P 1'
#
loop_
_entity.id
_entity.type
_entity.pdbx_description
1 polymer ?
#
loop_
_entity_poly.entity_id
_entity_poly.type
_entity_poly.pdbx_seq_one_letter_code
_entity_poly.pdbx_strand_id
1 'polypeptide(L)'
;MSERDDRAPDFESGGIHEVNLQDVPTELAILPLRDTILFPHAILPLAVARESSVALVHEAVRERKVIGVVTQRDPAIDEPVESDLYRLGTLTHIHKMFKFPDGSLRLVVQGIQRFRVTQVTQYRPYVKAQVELLKEEAPAEQEIEVRALAQSALGFFQRVVELSPTLSDELSTLAGNIQAPARLADFIAGSLPSLNTAQKQEFLEVLDVRTRLERVNKVLVKDLEVLEVGSKIQSQVKSELQKNQREYYLREQMKAIQKELGDSDDQQREWSELKEKIEKAGMPEEAKKEALRELDRLSRMSPAAAEYTVTRTYLDWLVALPWSKRSEGEIDLVKAKEVLDNDHYDLEKVKDRILEYLAVRKMKPDMKGPILCFVGPPGVGKTSLGKSIATALGRKFHRLSLGGMRDEAEIRGHRRTYIGALPGQIIQGLRRTETKNPVFILDEVDKIGADFRGDPASALLEVLDPEQNNTFKDHYIDLPFDLSEVLFITTANILDTVPPALRDRMEVIRLAGYTEEEKLHIARRHIIPRQLDNHGLSAEIVAFGDEALVKLIREYTREAGLRNLEREIASIIRKVARKKAEGVGETVAVTPEKVEEFLGAPYFMREEMDERTLIPGVALGLSWTAAGGETLYIEATQMFGKKGLNLTGQLGDVMKESAQTALSWVRAHARQLGIEDSFFERVDLHLHVPEGAIPKDGPSAGITLVTAIVSLLTGRAVRPRVAMTGEMTLAGRVLPVGGIKEKVLAAHRLGVKEVILPKRNEKAVKEDLPGNVRNDVKIHLVSSIEEVLETALTPGDPYAMREKDRWQLRLSN
;
A
#
# COMPACT_ATOMS: atom_id res chain seq x y z
N MET A 1 8.86 27.63 56.89
CA MET A 1 7.44 27.40 57.17
C MET A 1 6.77 27.23 55.83
N SER A 2 6.28 26.08 55.43
CA SER A 2 5.86 24.82 56.05
C SER A 2 6.22 23.66 55.06
N GLU A 3 6.77 22.64 55.62
CA GLU A 3 6.97 21.32 55.02
C GLU A 3 5.62 20.73 54.55
N ARG A 4 5.55 20.24 53.33
CA ARG A 4 4.51 19.35 52.89
C ARG A 4 5.08 17.91 52.85
N ASP A 5 4.46 17.14 53.72
CA ASP A 5 4.59 15.72 54.00
C ASP A 5 4.26 14.90 52.74
N ASP A 6 5.32 14.31 52.08
CA ASP A 6 5.21 13.29 51.06
C ASP A 6 5.27 11.92 51.75
N ARG A 7 4.15 11.46 52.28
CA ARG A 7 3.99 10.06 52.68
C ARG A 7 3.24 9.32 51.59
N ALA A 8 3.91 8.37 50.94
CA ALA A 8 3.27 7.33 50.13
C ALA A 8 2.17 6.62 50.95
N PRO A 9 0.99 6.31 50.38
CA PRO A 9 -0.05 5.59 51.09
C PRO A 9 0.38 4.12 51.30
N ASP A 10 0.39 3.72 52.60
CA ASP A 10 0.55 2.35 53.05
C ASP A 10 -0.51 1.42 52.39
N PHE A 11 -0.01 0.35 51.76
CA PHE A 11 -0.84 -0.75 51.27
C PHE A 11 -1.35 -1.58 52.49
N GLU A 12 -2.47 -1.20 53.08
CA GLU A 12 -3.21 -2.12 53.96
C GLU A 12 -3.74 -3.29 53.11
N SER A 13 -3.38 -4.50 53.49
CA SER A 13 -3.88 -5.78 52.98
C SER A 13 -5.36 -5.91 53.32
N GLY A 14 -6.24 -5.31 52.52
CA GLY A 14 -7.68 -5.51 52.58
C GLY A 14 -8.03 -6.90 52.03
N GLY A 15 -8.61 -7.76 52.88
CA GLY A 15 -9.01 -9.11 52.56
C GLY A 15 -9.88 -9.22 51.30
N ILE A 16 -9.61 -10.23 50.50
CA ILE A 16 -10.36 -10.63 49.31
C ILE A 16 -11.81 -10.92 49.73
N HIS A 17 -12.76 -10.03 49.41
CA HIS A 17 -14.17 -10.33 49.52
C HIS A 17 -14.53 -11.37 48.45
N GLU A 18 -14.72 -12.63 48.87
CA GLU A 18 -15.26 -13.66 47.98
C GLU A 18 -16.68 -13.25 47.60
N VAL A 19 -16.87 -12.93 46.32
CA VAL A 19 -18.24 -12.74 45.77
C VAL A 19 -18.93 -14.10 45.78
N ASN A 20 -20.03 -14.21 46.52
CA ASN A 20 -20.82 -15.47 46.55
C ASN A 20 -21.49 -15.65 45.18
N LEU A 21 -21.05 -16.65 44.40
CA LEU A 21 -21.53 -16.94 43.05
C LEU A 21 -23.04 -17.25 42.97
N GLN A 22 -23.68 -17.63 44.12
CA GLN A 22 -25.12 -17.88 44.18
C GLN A 22 -25.95 -16.60 44.16
N ASP A 23 -25.33 -15.42 44.43
CA ASP A 23 -26.01 -14.13 44.48
C ASP A 23 -25.82 -13.31 43.20
N VAL A 24 -25.15 -13.86 42.16
CA VAL A 24 -24.91 -13.16 40.88
C VAL A 24 -26.19 -13.12 40.06
N PRO A 25 -26.66 -11.93 39.62
CA PRO A 25 -27.86 -11.82 38.79
C PRO A 25 -27.69 -12.56 37.47
N THR A 26 -28.75 -13.12 36.92
CA THR A 26 -28.76 -13.72 35.57
C THR A 26 -28.67 -12.67 34.46
N GLU A 27 -28.94 -11.41 34.77
CA GLU A 27 -28.79 -10.27 33.89
C GLU A 27 -27.66 -9.35 34.40
N LEU A 28 -26.66 -9.10 33.57
CA LEU A 28 -25.50 -8.26 33.91
C LEU A 28 -25.39 -7.04 33.01
N ALA A 29 -24.89 -5.94 33.58
CA ALA A 29 -24.43 -4.81 32.85
C ALA A 29 -23.08 -5.16 32.16
N ILE A 30 -22.98 -5.00 30.85
CA ILE A 30 -21.84 -5.42 30.04
C ILE A 30 -20.96 -4.21 29.70
N LEU A 31 -19.72 -4.25 30.15
CA LEU A 31 -18.69 -3.25 29.83
C LEU A 31 -17.87 -3.74 28.61
N PRO A 32 -17.97 -3.08 27.43
CA PRO A 32 -17.18 -3.44 26.28
C PRO A 32 -15.73 -2.91 26.40
N LEU A 33 -14.75 -3.79 26.24
CA LEU A 33 -13.32 -3.41 26.13
C LEU A 33 -12.89 -3.39 24.67
N ARG A 34 -12.00 -2.44 24.29
CA ARG A 34 -11.55 -2.28 22.89
C ARG A 34 -10.52 -3.32 22.49
N ASP A 35 -9.45 -3.43 23.26
CA ASP A 35 -8.20 -4.11 22.86
C ASP A 35 -7.61 -4.99 23.99
N THR A 36 -8.36 -5.19 25.06
CA THR A 36 -7.90 -5.89 26.26
C THR A 36 -8.83 -7.04 26.60
N ILE A 37 -8.26 -8.19 26.96
CA ILE A 37 -9.00 -9.34 27.50
C ILE A 37 -8.77 -9.41 29.00
N LEU A 38 -9.83 -9.53 29.75
CA LEU A 38 -9.76 -9.78 31.19
C LEU A 38 -9.96 -11.26 31.47
N PHE A 39 -8.93 -11.91 31.96
CA PHE A 39 -9.02 -13.31 32.39
C PHE A 39 -9.57 -13.45 33.82
N PRO A 40 -10.17 -14.60 34.19
CA PRO A 40 -10.51 -14.92 35.57
C PRO A 40 -9.29 -14.76 36.50
N HIS A 41 -9.52 -14.22 37.69
CA HIS A 41 -8.53 -13.92 38.74
C HIS A 41 -7.50 -12.86 38.38
N ALA A 42 -7.47 -12.31 37.16
CA ALA A 42 -6.62 -11.19 36.81
C ALA A 42 -7.14 -9.89 37.43
N ILE A 43 -6.21 -9.04 37.86
CA ILE A 43 -6.50 -7.70 38.36
C ILE A 43 -5.93 -6.72 37.33
N LEU A 44 -6.76 -5.87 36.77
CA LEU A 44 -6.36 -4.90 35.76
C LEU A 44 -6.89 -3.49 36.06
N PRO A 45 -6.12 -2.45 35.80
CA PRO A 45 -6.63 -1.09 35.74
C PRO A 45 -7.30 -0.86 34.37
N LEU A 46 -8.55 -0.39 34.39
CA LEU A 46 -9.31 -0.07 33.19
C LEU A 46 -9.61 1.43 33.14
N ALA A 47 -9.41 2.06 31.99
CA ALA A 47 -9.83 3.43 31.73
C ALA A 47 -11.19 3.42 31.02
N VAL A 48 -12.16 4.15 31.56
CA VAL A 48 -13.53 4.24 31.06
C VAL A 48 -13.84 5.72 30.76
N ALA A 49 -14.03 6.04 29.48
CA ALA A 49 -14.27 7.41 29.02
C ALA A 49 -15.60 7.55 28.25
N ARG A 50 -16.19 6.48 27.74
CA ARG A 50 -17.47 6.53 27.01
C ARG A 50 -18.62 6.85 27.98
N GLU A 51 -19.52 7.74 27.58
CA GLU A 51 -20.68 8.12 28.41
C GLU A 51 -21.53 6.92 28.85
N SER A 52 -21.81 5.98 27.95
CA SER A 52 -22.56 4.75 28.24
C SER A 52 -21.84 3.87 29.27
N SER A 53 -20.52 3.72 29.12
CA SER A 53 -19.69 2.93 30.05
C SER A 53 -19.54 3.63 31.42
N VAL A 54 -19.44 4.96 31.45
CA VAL A 54 -19.43 5.75 32.70
C VAL A 54 -20.74 5.60 33.45
N ALA A 55 -21.90 5.68 32.75
CA ALA A 55 -23.21 5.47 33.32
C ALA A 55 -23.36 4.05 33.93
N LEU A 56 -22.90 3.04 33.19
CA LEU A 56 -22.86 1.65 33.65
C LEU A 56 -22.10 1.50 34.96
N VAL A 57 -20.90 2.05 35.03
CA VAL A 57 -20.03 1.92 36.21
C VAL A 57 -20.66 2.63 37.42
N HIS A 58 -21.24 3.80 37.24
CA HIS A 58 -21.92 4.51 38.33
C HIS A 58 -23.10 3.74 38.93
N GLU A 59 -23.87 3.05 38.09
CA GLU A 59 -24.97 2.21 38.55
C GLU A 59 -24.44 0.93 39.23
N ALA A 60 -23.48 0.22 38.60
CA ALA A 60 -22.88 -0.99 39.14
C ALA A 60 -22.27 -0.78 40.55
N VAL A 61 -21.57 0.36 40.75
CA VAL A 61 -20.95 0.68 42.07
C VAL A 61 -21.99 0.94 43.15
N ARG A 62 -23.18 1.45 42.80
CA ARG A 62 -24.29 1.67 43.75
C ARG A 62 -24.99 0.35 44.15
N GLU A 63 -25.04 -0.62 43.25
CA GLU A 63 -25.72 -1.88 43.50
C GLU A 63 -24.78 -2.91 44.15
N ARG A 64 -24.08 -3.72 43.37
CA ARG A 64 -23.32 -4.88 43.86
C ARG A 64 -21.84 -4.87 43.50
N LYS A 65 -21.33 -3.84 42.80
CA LYS A 65 -19.97 -3.72 42.26
C LYS A 65 -19.55 -4.85 41.32
N VAL A 66 -20.51 -5.56 40.71
CA VAL A 66 -20.27 -6.67 39.79
C VAL A 66 -20.78 -6.30 38.40
N ILE A 67 -19.95 -6.53 37.39
CA ILE A 67 -20.26 -6.26 35.99
C ILE A 67 -19.77 -7.41 35.09
N GLY A 68 -20.32 -7.53 33.91
CA GLY A 68 -19.77 -8.38 32.85
C GLY A 68 -18.79 -7.60 31.97
N VAL A 69 -17.62 -8.12 31.76
CA VAL A 69 -16.64 -7.53 30.85
C VAL A 69 -16.53 -8.39 29.61
N VAL A 70 -16.69 -7.79 28.42
CA VAL A 70 -16.61 -8.45 27.13
C VAL A 70 -15.78 -7.62 26.16
N THR A 71 -14.93 -8.24 25.36
CA THR A 71 -14.08 -7.53 24.40
C THR A 71 -14.81 -7.35 23.07
N GLN A 72 -14.52 -6.23 22.39
CA GLN A 72 -14.99 -5.95 21.03
C GLN A 72 -14.17 -6.70 19.99
N ARG A 73 -14.82 -7.09 18.87
CA ARG A 73 -14.13 -7.69 17.71
C ARG A 73 -13.35 -6.65 16.94
N ASP A 74 -13.91 -5.45 16.78
CA ASP A 74 -13.28 -4.32 16.16
C ASP A 74 -13.13 -3.16 17.16
N PRO A 75 -11.91 -2.80 17.56
CA PRO A 75 -11.66 -1.72 18.52
C PRO A 75 -12.04 -0.32 18.01
N ALA A 76 -12.26 -0.15 16.70
CA ALA A 76 -12.59 1.14 16.10
C ALA A 76 -14.07 1.56 16.32
N ILE A 77 -14.94 0.62 16.69
CA ILE A 77 -16.37 0.88 16.87
C ILE A 77 -16.61 1.57 18.22
N ASP A 78 -17.22 2.74 18.21
CA ASP A 78 -17.50 3.51 19.44
C ASP A 78 -18.74 3.01 20.20
N GLU A 79 -19.82 2.66 19.51
CA GLU A 79 -21.04 2.07 20.10
C GLU A 79 -21.25 0.66 19.57
N PRO A 80 -20.62 -0.37 20.18
CA PRO A 80 -20.72 -1.76 19.71
C PRO A 80 -22.12 -2.33 19.93
N VAL A 81 -22.60 -3.05 18.91
CA VAL A 81 -23.82 -3.87 18.99
C VAL A 81 -23.45 -5.34 19.26
N GLU A 82 -24.43 -6.23 19.41
CA GLU A 82 -24.20 -7.64 19.77
C GLU A 82 -23.24 -8.37 18.80
N SER A 83 -23.30 -8.08 17.50
CA SER A 83 -22.39 -8.67 16.49
C SER A 83 -20.93 -8.27 16.66
N ASP A 84 -20.68 -7.13 17.27
CA ASP A 84 -19.35 -6.54 17.44
C ASP A 84 -18.65 -7.01 18.71
N LEU A 85 -19.38 -7.71 19.57
CA LEU A 85 -18.87 -8.26 20.81
C LEU A 85 -18.55 -9.74 20.69
N TYR A 86 -17.56 -10.20 21.46
CA TYR A 86 -17.39 -11.64 21.66
C TYR A 86 -18.50 -12.17 22.58
N ARG A 87 -18.89 -13.43 22.39
CA ARG A 87 -19.94 -14.04 23.19
C ARG A 87 -19.49 -14.53 24.57
N LEU A 88 -18.16 -14.70 24.72
CA LEU A 88 -17.58 -15.06 26.01
C LEU A 88 -16.88 -13.85 26.64
N GLY A 89 -17.12 -13.65 27.91
CA GLY A 89 -16.52 -12.61 28.73
C GLY A 89 -16.21 -13.09 30.14
N THR A 90 -15.78 -12.14 30.98
CA THR A 90 -15.42 -12.41 32.37
C THR A 90 -16.30 -11.62 33.35
N LEU A 91 -16.98 -12.30 34.27
CA LEU A 91 -17.64 -11.71 35.42
C LEU A 91 -16.61 -11.00 36.29
N THR A 92 -16.84 -9.76 36.63
CA THR A 92 -15.83 -8.86 37.12
C THR A 92 -16.30 -8.06 38.30
N HIS A 93 -15.50 -8.00 39.34
CA HIS A 93 -15.75 -7.15 40.53
C HIS A 93 -14.93 -5.85 40.46
N ILE A 94 -15.56 -4.71 40.79
CA ILE A 94 -14.93 -3.40 40.86
C ILE A 94 -14.40 -3.16 42.27
N HIS A 95 -13.08 -3.17 42.45
CA HIS A 95 -12.43 -2.92 43.74
C HIS A 95 -12.34 -1.44 44.08
N LYS A 96 -11.85 -0.60 43.14
CA LYS A 96 -11.66 0.85 43.32
C LYS A 96 -12.06 1.60 42.07
N MET A 97 -12.57 2.80 42.25
CA MET A 97 -12.94 3.71 41.19
C MET A 97 -12.36 5.10 41.50
N PHE A 98 -11.68 5.67 40.51
CA PHE A 98 -11.12 7.04 40.60
C PHE A 98 -11.76 7.89 39.50
N LYS A 99 -12.27 9.07 39.86
CA LYS A 99 -12.87 10.02 38.91
C LYS A 99 -11.84 11.08 38.55
N PHE A 100 -11.67 11.34 37.26
CA PHE A 100 -10.76 12.39 36.76
C PHE A 100 -11.53 13.68 36.41
N PRO A 101 -10.82 14.82 36.32
CA PRO A 101 -11.45 16.13 36.01
C PRO A 101 -12.09 16.20 34.63
N ASP A 102 -11.61 15.36 33.66
CA ASP A 102 -12.13 15.22 32.29
C ASP A 102 -13.42 14.40 32.22
N GLY A 103 -13.94 13.92 33.37
CA GLY A 103 -15.12 13.07 33.44
C GLY A 103 -14.83 11.57 33.20
N SER A 104 -13.63 11.18 32.85
CA SER A 104 -13.23 9.78 32.72
C SER A 104 -13.11 9.07 34.08
N LEU A 105 -13.28 7.75 34.08
CA LEU A 105 -13.11 6.90 35.26
C LEU A 105 -11.93 5.97 35.06
N ARG A 106 -11.15 5.76 36.13
CA ARG A 106 -10.20 4.64 36.19
C ARG A 106 -10.68 3.66 37.24
N LEU A 107 -10.80 2.40 36.84
CA LEU A 107 -11.27 1.29 37.67
C LEU A 107 -10.11 0.35 37.94
N VAL A 108 -10.04 -0.17 39.13
CA VAL A 108 -9.27 -1.39 39.42
C VAL A 108 -10.27 -2.52 39.53
N VAL A 109 -10.22 -3.45 38.61
CA VAL A 109 -11.17 -4.54 38.46
C VAL A 109 -10.51 -5.89 38.61
N GLN A 110 -11.24 -6.88 39.13
CA GLN A 110 -10.80 -8.28 39.24
C GLN A 110 -11.78 -9.17 38.52
N GLY A 111 -11.27 -9.99 37.58
CA GLY A 111 -12.02 -11.08 36.95
C GLY A 111 -12.37 -12.17 37.98
N ILE A 112 -13.59 -12.71 37.93
CA ILE A 112 -14.05 -13.77 38.84
C ILE A 112 -14.18 -15.08 38.09
N GLN A 113 -15.04 -15.13 37.07
CA GLN A 113 -15.44 -16.36 36.38
C GLN A 113 -15.83 -16.05 34.93
N ARG A 114 -15.68 -17.00 34.03
CA ARG A 114 -16.15 -16.93 32.65
C ARG A 114 -17.67 -16.97 32.59
N PHE A 115 -18.25 -16.18 31.68
CA PHE A 115 -19.66 -16.25 31.34
C PHE A 115 -19.87 -16.20 29.84
N ARG A 116 -21.00 -16.72 29.39
CA ARG A 116 -21.46 -16.60 28.00
C ARG A 116 -22.66 -15.65 27.97
N VAL A 117 -22.65 -14.72 27.03
CA VAL A 117 -23.80 -13.88 26.69
C VAL A 117 -24.79 -14.75 25.92
N THR A 118 -26.00 -14.90 26.45
CA THR A 118 -27.09 -15.67 25.81
C THR A 118 -27.97 -14.75 24.97
N GLN A 119 -28.33 -13.58 25.50
CA GLN A 119 -29.18 -12.60 24.83
C GLN A 119 -28.89 -11.20 25.37
N VAL A 120 -28.78 -10.20 24.48
CA VAL A 120 -28.75 -8.80 24.89
C VAL A 120 -30.17 -8.31 25.13
N THR A 121 -30.41 -7.76 26.33
CA THR A 121 -31.73 -7.31 26.75
C THR A 121 -31.93 -5.81 26.62
N GLN A 122 -30.84 -5.06 26.67
CA GLN A 122 -30.84 -3.58 26.57
C GLN A 122 -29.58 -3.08 25.90
N TYR A 123 -29.73 -2.01 25.09
CA TYR A 123 -28.58 -1.31 24.47
C TYR A 123 -28.36 0.10 25.04
N ARG A 124 -29.38 0.77 25.54
CA ARG A 124 -29.28 2.13 26.07
C ARG A 124 -29.90 2.22 27.47
N PRO A 125 -29.32 2.98 28.45
CA PRO A 125 -28.14 3.87 28.28
C PRO A 125 -26.82 3.11 28.17
N TYR A 126 -26.74 1.84 28.48
CA TYR A 126 -25.61 0.93 28.34
C TYR A 126 -26.13 -0.50 28.10
N VAL A 127 -25.23 -1.39 27.67
CA VAL A 127 -25.59 -2.76 27.32
C VAL A 127 -25.87 -3.59 28.57
N LYS A 128 -27.07 -4.24 28.64
CA LYS A 128 -27.38 -5.32 29.57
C LYS A 128 -27.64 -6.62 28.82
N ALA A 129 -27.23 -7.74 29.39
CA ALA A 129 -27.40 -9.03 28.75
C ALA A 129 -27.70 -10.13 29.78
N GLN A 130 -28.49 -11.08 29.35
CA GLN A 130 -28.61 -12.35 30.06
C GLN A 130 -27.34 -13.16 29.87
N VAL A 131 -26.83 -13.73 30.96
CA VAL A 131 -25.57 -14.44 30.99
C VAL A 131 -25.71 -15.81 31.63
N GLU A 132 -24.92 -16.73 31.14
CA GLU A 132 -24.75 -18.08 31.72
C GLU A 132 -23.33 -18.19 32.27
N LEU A 133 -23.20 -18.47 33.59
CA LEU A 133 -21.88 -18.68 34.20
C LEU A 133 -21.33 -20.05 33.76
N LEU A 134 -20.12 -20.06 33.26
CA LEU A 134 -19.45 -21.25 32.76
C LEU A 134 -18.54 -21.83 33.83
N LYS A 135 -18.64 -23.16 34.04
CA LYS A 135 -17.71 -23.90 34.91
C LYS A 135 -16.55 -24.42 34.07
N GLU A 136 -15.37 -24.41 34.63
CA GLU A 136 -14.21 -25.03 34.00
C GLU A 136 -14.32 -26.55 34.09
N GLU A 137 -13.99 -27.23 33.00
CA GLU A 137 -13.97 -28.68 32.90
C GLU A 137 -12.58 -29.19 33.28
N ALA A 138 -12.47 -29.85 34.38
CA ALA A 138 -11.25 -30.56 34.83
C ALA A 138 -11.68 -31.97 35.30
N PRO A 139 -11.77 -32.95 34.40
CA PRO A 139 -12.08 -34.33 34.79
C PRO A 139 -11.01 -34.89 35.72
N ALA A 140 -11.43 -35.52 36.81
CA ALA A 140 -10.53 -36.11 37.83
C ALA A 140 -9.55 -37.16 37.27
N GLU A 141 -9.93 -37.83 36.16
CA GLU A 141 -9.08 -38.82 35.48
C GLU A 141 -7.86 -38.25 34.82
N GLN A 142 -7.82 -36.92 34.55
CA GLN A 142 -6.71 -36.20 33.87
C GLN A 142 -5.84 -35.38 34.81
N GLU A 143 -5.99 -35.47 36.11
CA GLU A 143 -5.34 -34.61 37.11
C GLU A 143 -3.80 -34.66 37.03
N ILE A 144 -3.24 -35.86 36.81
CA ILE A 144 -1.77 -36.02 36.69
C ILE A 144 -1.24 -35.35 35.43
N GLU A 145 -1.91 -35.50 34.30
CA GLU A 145 -1.49 -34.94 33.02
C GLU A 145 -1.61 -33.41 33.01
N VAL A 146 -2.68 -32.87 33.55
CA VAL A 146 -2.91 -31.43 33.72
C VAL A 146 -1.85 -30.81 34.62
N ARG A 147 -1.47 -31.50 35.72
CA ARG A 147 -0.37 -31.05 36.60
C ARG A 147 0.99 -31.05 35.86
N ALA A 148 1.28 -32.08 35.07
CA ALA A 148 2.50 -32.16 34.29
C ALA A 148 2.58 -31.05 33.23
N LEU A 149 1.48 -30.77 32.51
CA LEU A 149 1.37 -29.69 31.56
C LEU A 149 1.53 -28.30 32.20
N ALA A 150 0.96 -28.13 33.43
CA ALA A 150 1.09 -26.89 34.20
C ALA A 150 2.54 -26.66 34.65
N GLN A 151 3.26 -27.70 35.11
CA GLN A 151 4.66 -27.62 35.45
C GLN A 151 5.53 -27.27 34.22
N SER A 152 5.26 -27.89 33.06
CA SER A 152 5.96 -27.56 31.82
C SER A 152 5.72 -26.11 31.41
N ALA A 153 4.44 -25.64 31.49
CA ALA A 153 4.10 -24.27 31.18
C ALA A 153 4.81 -23.27 32.11
N LEU A 154 4.86 -23.57 33.40
CA LEU A 154 5.59 -22.74 34.37
C LEU A 154 7.09 -22.66 34.02
N GLY A 155 7.73 -23.81 33.76
CA GLY A 155 9.16 -23.85 33.41
C GLY A 155 9.47 -23.09 32.12
N PHE A 156 8.66 -23.27 31.08
CA PHE A 156 8.81 -22.53 29.82
C PHE A 156 8.56 -21.02 30.01
N PHE A 157 7.54 -20.65 30.77
CA PHE A 157 7.24 -19.24 31.04
C PHE A 157 8.35 -18.55 31.82
N GLN A 158 8.91 -19.20 32.84
CA GLN A 158 10.07 -18.69 33.58
C GLN A 158 11.26 -18.45 32.64
N ARG A 159 11.50 -19.37 31.72
CA ARG A 159 12.56 -19.23 30.74
C ARG A 159 12.29 -18.13 29.71
N VAL A 160 11.04 -17.95 29.28
CA VAL A 160 10.61 -16.83 28.42
C VAL A 160 10.83 -15.50 29.13
N VAL A 161 10.45 -15.39 30.41
CA VAL A 161 10.67 -14.16 31.20
C VAL A 161 12.16 -13.85 31.34
N GLU A 162 13.01 -14.85 31.64
CA GLU A 162 14.48 -14.69 31.77
C GLU A 162 15.11 -14.17 30.46
N LEU A 163 14.62 -14.60 29.29
CA LEU A 163 15.19 -14.23 27.99
C LEU A 163 14.54 -12.99 27.37
N SER A 164 13.39 -12.57 27.86
CA SER A 164 12.61 -11.46 27.28
C SER A 164 13.04 -10.11 27.85
N PRO A 165 13.41 -9.12 27.02
CA PRO A 165 13.74 -7.77 27.50
C PRO A 165 12.52 -6.96 27.92
N THR A 166 11.28 -7.45 27.64
CA THR A 166 10.04 -6.72 27.85
C THR A 166 9.21 -7.22 29.02
N LEU A 167 9.50 -8.41 29.55
CA LEU A 167 8.79 -9.00 30.68
C LEU A 167 9.58 -8.77 31.96
N SER A 168 8.89 -8.40 33.05
CA SER A 168 9.50 -8.21 34.38
C SER A 168 9.72 -9.55 35.07
N ASP A 169 10.83 -9.69 35.76
CA ASP A 169 11.16 -10.88 36.58
C ASP A 169 10.09 -11.20 37.65
N GLU A 170 9.33 -10.17 38.08
CA GLU A 170 8.22 -10.33 39.01
C GLU A 170 7.16 -11.29 38.51
N LEU A 171 6.93 -11.34 37.19
CA LEU A 171 5.94 -12.25 36.58
C LEU A 171 6.32 -13.72 36.76
N SER A 172 7.60 -14.04 36.74
CA SER A 172 8.11 -15.39 37.06
C SER A 172 7.78 -15.81 38.50
N THR A 173 7.98 -14.89 39.46
CA THR A 173 7.65 -15.11 40.86
C THR A 173 6.13 -15.25 41.08
N LEU A 174 5.34 -14.41 40.45
CA LEU A 174 3.88 -14.48 40.53
C LEU A 174 3.34 -15.79 39.95
N ALA A 175 3.84 -16.22 38.79
CA ALA A 175 3.46 -17.48 38.17
C ALA A 175 3.80 -18.68 39.08
N GLY A 176 4.97 -18.67 39.71
CA GLY A 176 5.39 -19.72 40.63
C GLY A 176 4.52 -19.89 41.88
N ASN A 177 3.81 -18.84 42.31
CA ASN A 177 2.91 -18.85 43.44
C ASN A 177 1.47 -19.36 43.08
N ILE A 178 1.16 -19.55 41.79
CA ILE A 178 -0.18 -20.02 41.35
C ILE A 178 -0.20 -21.54 41.35
N GLN A 179 -0.96 -22.12 42.32
CA GLN A 179 -1.06 -23.56 42.45
C GLN A 179 -2.13 -24.20 41.52
N ALA A 180 -3.17 -23.43 41.16
CA ALA A 180 -4.28 -23.93 40.34
C ALA A 180 -3.88 -23.93 38.84
N PRO A 181 -3.87 -25.09 38.14
CA PRO A 181 -3.45 -25.18 36.72
C PRO A 181 -4.25 -24.29 35.77
N ALA A 182 -5.56 -24.18 35.97
CA ALA A 182 -6.41 -23.31 35.17
C ALA A 182 -6.04 -21.83 35.31
N ARG A 183 -5.78 -21.37 36.52
CA ARG A 183 -5.39 -20.02 36.83
C ARG A 183 -3.98 -19.68 36.26
N LEU A 184 -3.06 -20.67 36.30
CA LEU A 184 -1.73 -20.52 35.73
C LEU A 184 -1.78 -20.33 34.21
N ALA A 185 -2.60 -21.15 33.53
CA ALA A 185 -2.78 -21.02 32.08
C ALA A 185 -3.33 -19.64 31.70
N ASP A 186 -4.32 -19.13 32.43
CA ASP A 186 -4.90 -17.82 32.20
C ASP A 186 -3.93 -16.69 32.49
N PHE A 187 -3.15 -16.77 33.54
CA PHE A 187 -2.12 -15.81 33.91
C PHE A 187 -1.04 -15.72 32.83
N ILE A 188 -0.56 -16.86 32.35
CA ILE A 188 0.46 -16.91 31.30
C ILE A 188 -0.11 -16.32 29.99
N ALA A 189 -1.27 -16.77 29.53
CA ALA A 189 -1.89 -16.27 28.30
C ALA A 189 -2.16 -14.76 28.36
N GLY A 190 -2.55 -14.23 29.52
CA GLY A 190 -2.75 -12.79 29.75
C GLY A 190 -1.45 -11.98 29.69
N SER A 191 -0.34 -12.56 30.18
CA SER A 191 0.94 -11.88 30.34
C SER A 191 1.83 -11.89 29.08
N LEU A 192 1.58 -12.81 28.11
CA LEU A 192 2.42 -12.91 26.91
C LEU A 192 2.16 -11.75 25.93
N PRO A 193 3.18 -10.95 25.58
CA PRO A 193 3.07 -9.86 24.61
C PRO A 193 3.01 -10.38 23.16
N SER A 194 3.41 -11.63 22.90
CA SER A 194 3.33 -12.27 21.59
C SER A 194 1.91 -12.59 21.12
N LEU A 195 0.95 -12.61 22.04
CA LEU A 195 -0.45 -12.89 21.76
C LEU A 195 -1.23 -11.59 21.53
N ASN A 196 -1.86 -11.46 20.37
CA ASN A 196 -2.79 -10.37 20.09
C ASN A 196 -4.17 -10.60 20.80
N THR A 197 -5.04 -9.58 20.77
CA THR A 197 -6.34 -9.61 21.44
C THR A 197 -7.23 -10.78 20.99
N ALA A 198 -7.27 -11.09 19.67
CA ALA A 198 -8.05 -12.20 19.15
C ALA A 198 -7.54 -13.56 19.65
N GLN A 199 -6.22 -13.73 19.67
CA GLN A 199 -5.59 -14.96 20.21
C GLN A 199 -5.82 -15.11 21.72
N LYS A 200 -5.73 -14.03 22.50
CA LYS A 200 -6.08 -14.07 23.93
C LYS A 200 -7.56 -14.42 24.16
N GLN A 201 -8.45 -13.96 23.29
CA GLN A 201 -9.86 -14.34 23.33
C GLN A 201 -10.06 -15.84 23.08
N GLU A 202 -9.32 -16.41 22.11
CA GLU A 202 -9.37 -17.88 21.90
C GLU A 202 -8.98 -18.66 23.15
N PHE A 203 -8.00 -18.19 23.93
CA PHE A 203 -7.65 -18.82 25.22
C PHE A 203 -8.76 -18.66 26.26
N LEU A 204 -9.45 -17.51 26.29
CA LEU A 204 -10.58 -17.31 27.18
C LEU A 204 -11.75 -18.27 26.86
N GLU A 205 -11.95 -18.60 25.58
CA GLU A 205 -13.03 -19.46 25.10
C GLU A 205 -12.79 -20.95 25.32
N VAL A 206 -11.57 -21.38 25.57
CA VAL A 206 -11.25 -22.79 25.89
C VAL A 206 -11.58 -23.10 27.34
N LEU A 207 -12.66 -23.85 27.60
CA LEU A 207 -13.10 -24.25 28.94
C LEU A 207 -12.32 -25.42 29.48
N ASP A 208 -11.93 -26.39 28.65
CA ASP A 208 -11.10 -27.51 29.03
C ASP A 208 -9.68 -27.07 29.39
N VAL A 209 -9.30 -27.29 30.63
CA VAL A 209 -8.04 -26.87 31.24
C VAL A 209 -6.84 -27.53 30.55
N ARG A 210 -6.96 -28.80 30.21
CA ARG A 210 -5.90 -29.55 29.51
C ARG A 210 -5.60 -28.93 28.18
N THR A 211 -6.60 -28.77 27.32
CA THR A 211 -6.45 -28.16 25.97
C THR A 211 -5.89 -26.77 26.05
N ARG A 212 -6.28 -25.99 27.07
CA ARG A 212 -5.76 -24.63 27.29
C ARG A 212 -4.25 -24.65 27.61
N LEU A 213 -3.82 -25.55 28.53
CA LEU A 213 -2.40 -25.71 28.87
C LEU A 213 -1.55 -26.23 27.70
N GLU A 214 -2.08 -27.17 26.89
CA GLU A 214 -1.40 -27.63 25.68
C GLU A 214 -1.15 -26.47 24.69
N ARG A 215 -2.14 -25.61 24.49
CA ARG A 215 -2.03 -24.42 23.64
C ARG A 215 -1.04 -23.40 24.21
N VAL A 216 -1.08 -23.15 25.51
CA VAL A 216 -0.11 -22.26 26.20
C VAL A 216 1.31 -22.78 26.01
N ASN A 217 1.54 -24.10 26.26
CA ASN A 217 2.85 -24.72 26.08
C ASN A 217 3.36 -24.57 24.63
N LYS A 218 2.50 -24.74 23.64
CA LYS A 218 2.84 -24.58 22.21
C LYS A 218 3.28 -23.15 21.87
N VAL A 219 2.61 -22.14 22.44
CA VAL A 219 3.01 -20.74 22.27
C VAL A 219 4.34 -20.47 22.96
N LEU A 220 4.50 -20.91 24.19
CA LEU A 220 5.73 -20.71 24.97
C LEU A 220 6.95 -21.34 24.30
N VAL A 221 6.83 -22.55 23.74
CA VAL A 221 7.93 -23.21 23.02
C VAL A 221 8.34 -22.37 21.81
N LYS A 222 7.35 -21.87 21.04
CA LYS A 222 7.62 -21.01 19.89
C LYS A 222 8.31 -19.69 20.30
N ASP A 223 7.85 -19.05 21.36
CA ASP A 223 8.46 -17.81 21.88
C ASP A 223 9.89 -18.07 22.37
N LEU A 224 10.13 -19.20 23.03
CA LEU A 224 11.47 -19.61 23.45
C LEU A 224 12.43 -19.79 22.27
N GLU A 225 12.00 -20.49 21.22
CA GLU A 225 12.84 -20.66 20.01
C GLU A 225 13.27 -19.31 19.43
N VAL A 226 12.36 -18.35 19.36
CA VAL A 226 12.63 -17.00 18.85
C VAL A 226 13.61 -16.25 19.77
N LEU A 227 13.38 -16.30 21.08
CA LEU A 227 14.21 -15.61 22.07
C LEU A 227 15.62 -16.23 22.20
N GLU A 228 15.75 -17.56 22.11
CA GLU A 228 17.05 -18.26 22.13
C GLU A 228 17.91 -17.95 20.90
N VAL A 229 17.28 -17.87 19.71
CA VAL A 229 17.97 -17.42 18.48
C VAL A 229 18.40 -15.96 18.63
N GLY A 230 17.53 -15.09 19.14
CA GLY A 230 17.86 -13.69 19.43
C GLY A 230 19.02 -13.55 20.42
N SER A 231 19.00 -14.32 21.51
CA SER A 231 20.07 -14.35 22.52
C SER A 231 21.40 -14.86 21.97
N LYS A 232 21.39 -15.89 21.09
CA LYS A 232 22.59 -16.38 20.40
C LYS A 232 23.21 -15.32 19.50
N ILE A 233 22.38 -14.63 18.71
CA ILE A 233 22.83 -13.51 17.87
C ILE A 233 23.43 -12.39 18.74
N GLN A 234 22.76 -12.04 19.83
CA GLN A 234 23.21 -10.98 20.73
C GLN A 234 24.50 -11.37 21.48
N SER A 235 24.67 -12.67 21.84
CA SER A 235 25.89 -13.18 22.44
C SER A 235 27.07 -13.23 21.46
N GLN A 236 26.81 -13.55 20.18
CA GLN A 236 27.81 -13.46 19.11
C GLN A 236 28.25 -12.02 18.88
N VAL A 237 27.31 -11.08 18.79
CA VAL A 237 27.59 -9.63 18.67
C VAL A 237 28.33 -9.12 19.90
N LYS A 238 27.98 -9.58 21.12
CA LYS A 238 28.65 -9.20 22.34
C LYS A 238 30.08 -9.80 22.43
N SER A 239 30.28 -11.00 21.90
CA SER A 239 31.63 -11.61 21.83
C SER A 239 32.50 -10.92 20.76
N GLU A 240 31.93 -10.48 19.64
CA GLU A 240 32.64 -9.63 18.66
C GLU A 240 32.91 -8.22 19.23
N LEU A 241 31.95 -7.64 19.94
CA LEU A 241 32.17 -6.39 20.67
C LEU A 241 33.24 -6.51 21.75
N GLN A 242 33.31 -7.63 22.51
CA GLN A 242 34.38 -7.89 23.50
C GLN A 242 35.72 -8.14 22.82
N LYS A 243 35.79 -8.82 21.67
CA LYS A 243 36.99 -8.91 20.85
C LYS A 243 37.42 -7.53 20.37
N ASN A 244 36.48 -6.73 19.86
CA ASN A 244 36.74 -5.36 19.43
C ASN A 244 37.11 -4.44 20.60
N GLN A 245 36.51 -4.62 21.79
CA GLN A 245 36.90 -3.88 22.99
C GLN A 245 38.30 -4.29 23.49
N ARG A 246 38.66 -5.58 23.39
CA ARG A 246 40.01 -6.06 23.74
C ARG A 246 41.05 -5.60 22.72
N GLU A 247 40.70 -5.57 21.41
CA GLU A 247 41.55 -4.94 20.39
C GLU A 247 41.57 -3.41 20.58
N TYR A 248 40.48 -2.81 20.99
CA TYR A 248 40.43 -1.39 21.36
C TYR A 248 41.31 -1.10 22.60
N TYR A 249 41.23 -1.94 23.64
CA TYR A 249 42.06 -1.78 24.85
C TYR A 249 43.56 -2.01 24.57
N LEU A 250 43.86 -2.96 23.71
CA LEU A 250 45.23 -3.16 23.22
C LEU A 250 45.69 -2.02 22.29
N ARG A 251 44.80 -1.48 21.49
CA ARG A 251 45.02 -0.25 20.69
C ARG A 251 45.14 0.98 21.59
N GLU A 252 44.36 1.07 22.65
CA GLU A 252 44.46 2.15 23.64
C GLU A 252 45.75 2.06 24.44
N GLN A 253 46.22 0.87 24.82
CA GLN A 253 47.55 0.69 25.37
C GLN A 253 48.64 0.99 24.36
N MET A 254 48.50 0.57 23.11
CA MET A 254 49.43 1.02 22.04
C MET A 254 49.35 2.52 21.83
N LYS A 255 48.16 3.15 21.86
CA LYS A 255 48.00 4.61 21.79
C LYS A 255 48.56 5.33 23.02
N ALA A 256 48.42 4.77 24.22
CA ALA A 256 49.04 5.34 25.42
C ALA A 256 50.58 5.30 25.33
N ILE A 257 51.13 4.19 24.79
CA ILE A 257 52.54 4.06 24.48
C ILE A 257 52.97 4.96 23.31
N GLN A 258 52.11 5.10 22.27
CA GLN A 258 52.32 6.04 21.16
C GLN A 258 52.19 7.50 21.62
N LYS A 259 51.29 7.80 22.59
CA LYS A 259 51.12 9.14 23.16
C LYS A 259 52.30 9.58 24.02
N GLU A 260 53.02 8.63 24.66
CA GLU A 260 54.31 8.90 25.27
C GLU A 260 55.42 9.07 24.22
N LEU A 261 55.20 8.61 22.96
CA LEU A 261 56.15 8.67 21.84
C LEU A 261 55.88 9.79 20.82
N GLY A 262 54.79 10.59 20.94
CA GLY A 262 54.60 11.75 20.08
C GLY A 262 53.27 11.87 19.29
N ASP A 263 52.15 11.26 19.73
CA ASP A 263 50.83 11.23 19.03
C ASP A 263 50.05 12.55 19.05
N SER A 264 50.68 13.69 19.38
CA SER A 264 50.04 15.00 19.11
C SER A 264 50.02 15.41 17.63
N ASP A 265 50.82 14.70 16.79
CA ASP A 265 50.94 15.01 15.36
C ASP A 265 49.77 14.46 14.52
N ASP A 266 49.20 13.29 14.85
CA ASP A 266 48.13 12.66 14.01
C ASP A 266 46.78 13.38 14.15
N GLN A 267 46.41 13.81 15.36
CA GLN A 267 45.19 14.60 15.58
C GLN A 267 45.28 15.98 14.96
N GLN A 268 46.45 16.64 15.10
CA GLN A 268 46.67 17.92 14.43
C GLN A 268 46.68 17.80 12.91
N ARG A 269 47.16 16.73 12.37
CA ARG A 269 47.05 16.40 10.93
C ARG A 269 45.61 16.22 10.51
N GLU A 270 44.82 15.43 11.25
CA GLU A 270 43.39 15.23 10.96
C GLU A 270 42.60 16.56 10.94
N TRP A 271 42.82 17.42 11.93
CA TRP A 271 42.18 18.73 11.97
C TRP A 271 42.66 19.66 10.85
N SER A 272 43.94 19.58 10.51
CA SER A 272 44.50 20.36 9.38
C SER A 272 43.93 19.89 8.06
N GLU A 273 43.80 18.59 7.86
CA GLU A 273 43.18 18.02 6.66
C GLU A 273 41.69 18.38 6.56
N LEU A 274 40.95 18.32 7.68
CA LEU A 274 39.55 18.78 7.71
C LEU A 274 39.43 20.26 7.37
N LYS A 275 40.26 21.07 7.93
CA LYS A 275 40.28 22.50 7.63
C LYS A 275 40.56 22.76 6.14
N GLU A 276 41.54 22.07 5.59
CA GLU A 276 41.83 22.16 4.15
C GLU A 276 40.66 21.70 3.26
N LYS A 277 39.99 20.60 3.66
CA LYS A 277 38.78 20.11 2.98
C LYS A 277 37.62 21.11 3.06
N ILE A 278 37.43 21.76 4.24
CA ILE A 278 36.43 22.84 4.40
C ILE A 278 36.74 24.02 3.49
N GLU A 279 38.02 24.43 3.39
CA GLU A 279 38.41 25.53 2.53
C GLU A 279 38.25 25.22 1.06
N LYS A 280 38.49 23.98 0.64
CA LYS A 280 38.35 23.48 -0.74
C LYS A 280 36.91 23.12 -1.16
N ALA A 281 36.00 22.91 -0.22
CA ALA A 281 34.63 22.44 -0.49
C ALA A 281 33.73 23.48 -1.21
N GLY A 282 34.20 24.72 -1.31
CA GLY A 282 33.46 25.79 -2.00
C GLY A 282 32.13 26.17 -1.33
N MET A 283 32.11 26.09 0.00
CA MET A 283 30.94 26.43 0.81
C MET A 283 30.60 27.92 0.75
N PRO A 284 29.31 28.31 0.84
CA PRO A 284 28.93 29.71 1.15
C PRO A 284 29.55 30.19 2.46
N GLU A 285 29.72 31.50 2.61
CA GLU A 285 30.37 32.09 3.79
C GLU A 285 29.70 31.68 5.12
N GLU A 286 28.36 31.57 5.16
CA GLU A 286 27.62 31.15 6.32
C GLU A 286 27.94 29.68 6.69
N ALA A 287 27.91 28.78 5.72
CA ALA A 287 28.22 27.35 5.91
C ALA A 287 29.69 27.15 6.29
N LYS A 288 30.61 27.90 5.67
CA LYS A 288 32.04 27.87 5.98
C LYS A 288 32.31 28.33 7.43
N LYS A 289 31.66 29.42 7.85
CA LYS A 289 31.78 29.94 9.21
C LYS A 289 31.29 28.93 10.25
N GLU A 290 30.15 28.27 10.00
CA GLU A 290 29.62 27.23 10.90
C GLU A 290 30.52 26.00 10.91
N ALA A 291 31.00 25.53 9.74
CA ALA A 291 31.94 24.42 9.66
C ALA A 291 33.23 24.67 10.43
N LEU A 292 33.82 25.86 10.31
CA LEU A 292 35.02 26.24 11.05
C LEU A 292 34.77 26.36 12.55
N ARG A 293 33.58 26.82 12.97
CA ARG A 293 33.18 26.91 14.38
C ARG A 293 33.02 25.50 14.98
N GLU A 294 32.37 24.58 14.26
CA GLU A 294 32.23 23.21 14.73
C GLU A 294 33.58 22.46 14.71
N LEU A 295 34.50 22.77 13.77
CA LEU A 295 35.87 22.25 13.80
C LEU A 295 36.66 22.75 15.02
N ASP A 296 36.54 24.04 15.36
CA ASP A 296 37.17 24.58 16.60
C ASP A 296 36.58 23.92 17.84
N ARG A 297 35.26 23.65 17.84
CA ARG A 297 34.61 22.89 18.92
C ARG A 297 35.13 21.44 19.00
N LEU A 298 35.25 20.76 17.86
CA LEU A 298 35.76 19.39 17.75
C LEU A 298 37.21 19.30 18.29
N SER A 299 38.04 20.30 17.98
CA SER A 299 39.44 20.33 18.41
C SER A 299 39.61 20.40 19.94
N ARG A 300 38.58 20.90 20.65
CA ARG A 300 38.58 21.03 22.12
C ARG A 300 37.88 19.86 22.82
N MET A 301 37.24 18.94 22.05
CA MET A 301 36.54 17.77 22.60
C MET A 301 37.47 16.60 22.79
N SER A 302 37.21 15.81 23.83
CA SER A 302 37.83 14.49 23.96
C SER A 302 37.34 13.52 22.89
N PRO A 303 38.22 12.80 22.19
CA PRO A 303 37.80 11.77 21.20
C PRO A 303 36.91 10.67 21.76
N ALA A 304 36.96 10.45 23.08
CA ALA A 304 36.13 9.49 23.77
C ALA A 304 34.70 9.97 24.07
N ALA A 305 34.39 11.25 23.82
CA ALA A 305 33.05 11.80 24.01
C ALA A 305 32.12 11.39 22.86
N ALA A 306 30.87 11.03 23.17
CA ALA A 306 29.89 10.66 22.19
C ALA A 306 29.61 11.81 21.19
N GLU A 307 29.66 13.04 21.67
CA GLU A 307 29.48 14.27 20.88
C GLU A 307 30.60 14.45 19.83
N TYR A 308 31.81 13.91 20.07
CA TYR A 308 32.92 13.96 19.11
C TYR A 308 32.52 13.30 17.79
N THR A 309 32.00 12.09 17.88
CA THR A 309 31.56 11.33 16.70
C THR A 309 30.41 12.03 15.96
N VAL A 310 29.47 12.61 16.67
CA VAL A 310 28.35 13.37 16.09
C VAL A 310 28.86 14.62 15.35
N THR A 311 29.73 15.40 15.98
CA THR A 311 30.31 16.60 15.39
C THR A 311 31.21 16.27 14.19
N ARG A 312 32.01 15.20 14.30
CA ARG A 312 32.86 14.71 13.22
C ARG A 312 32.04 14.28 12.01
N THR A 313 30.99 13.46 12.23
CA THR A 313 30.07 13.03 11.17
C THR A 313 29.37 14.22 10.50
N TYR A 314 28.97 15.23 11.26
CA TYR A 314 28.37 16.45 10.74
C TYR A 314 29.34 17.21 9.81
N LEU A 315 30.60 17.38 10.23
CA LEU A 315 31.63 18.00 9.39
C LEU A 315 31.91 17.21 8.12
N ASP A 316 31.92 15.87 8.21
CA ASP A 316 32.06 15.00 7.04
C ASP A 316 30.89 15.15 6.05
N TRP A 317 29.68 15.38 6.55
CA TRP A 317 28.53 15.70 5.70
C TRP A 317 28.72 17.05 5.03
N LEU A 318 29.08 18.10 5.77
CA LEU A 318 29.28 19.44 5.22
C LEU A 318 30.36 19.47 4.13
N VAL A 319 31.49 18.78 4.36
CA VAL A 319 32.60 18.69 3.39
C VAL A 319 32.22 17.89 2.16
N ALA A 320 31.41 16.85 2.33
CA ALA A 320 31.03 15.96 1.21
C ALA A 320 29.93 16.54 0.31
N LEU A 321 29.22 17.60 0.74
CA LEU A 321 28.19 18.22 -0.07
C LEU A 321 28.78 19.05 -1.21
N PRO A 322 28.16 18.97 -2.43
CA PRO A 322 28.66 19.69 -3.61
C PRO A 322 28.19 21.15 -3.63
N TRP A 323 28.71 21.99 -2.76
CA TRP A 323 28.30 23.39 -2.65
C TRP A 323 28.46 24.19 -3.92
N SER A 324 29.57 23.96 -4.67
CA SER A 324 29.92 24.69 -5.89
C SER A 324 30.24 23.79 -7.07
N LYS A 325 30.41 22.47 -6.85
CA LYS A 325 30.85 21.54 -7.89
C LYS A 325 29.69 21.25 -8.86
N ARG A 326 29.84 21.53 -10.12
CA ARG A 326 28.84 21.32 -11.18
C ARG A 326 29.31 20.25 -12.17
N SER A 327 28.36 19.56 -12.80
CA SER A 327 28.64 18.78 -14.01
C SER A 327 28.92 19.74 -15.15
N GLU A 328 30.00 19.51 -15.87
CA GLU A 328 30.34 20.24 -17.10
C GLU A 328 29.51 19.66 -18.24
N GLY A 329 28.54 20.41 -18.73
CA GLY A 329 27.72 20.03 -19.89
C GLY A 329 26.92 21.22 -20.40
N GLU A 330 27.16 21.64 -21.64
CA GLU A 330 26.26 22.55 -22.33
C GLU A 330 25.05 21.78 -22.86
N ILE A 331 23.89 22.45 -22.83
CA ILE A 331 22.66 21.87 -23.40
C ILE A 331 22.77 21.87 -24.92
N ASP A 332 23.03 20.69 -25.50
CA ASP A 332 23.01 20.47 -26.94
C ASP A 332 21.70 19.76 -27.33
N LEU A 333 20.80 20.49 -28.00
CA LEU A 333 19.48 19.99 -28.39
C LEU A 333 19.57 18.90 -29.47
N VAL A 334 20.60 18.92 -30.34
CA VAL A 334 20.79 17.90 -31.38
C VAL A 334 21.15 16.57 -30.69
N LYS A 335 22.17 16.64 -29.84
CA LYS A 335 22.58 15.48 -29.03
C LYS A 335 21.45 14.98 -28.12
N ALA A 336 20.67 15.88 -27.52
CA ALA A 336 19.53 15.52 -26.70
C ALA A 336 18.47 14.75 -27.50
N LYS A 337 18.20 15.19 -28.73
CA LYS A 337 17.29 14.48 -29.63
C LYS A 337 17.82 13.10 -29.98
N GLU A 338 19.08 12.98 -30.33
CA GLU A 338 19.71 11.68 -30.64
C GLU A 338 19.65 10.70 -29.47
N VAL A 339 19.92 11.15 -28.24
CA VAL A 339 19.84 10.33 -27.05
C VAL A 339 18.40 9.85 -26.85
N LEU A 340 17.41 10.76 -26.93
CA LEU A 340 16.00 10.41 -26.75
C LEU A 340 15.50 9.43 -27.83
N ASP A 341 15.94 9.60 -29.10
CA ASP A 341 15.56 8.73 -30.21
C ASP A 341 16.23 7.35 -30.13
N ASN A 342 17.44 7.30 -29.58
CA ASN A 342 18.14 6.04 -29.35
C ASN A 342 17.57 5.26 -28.17
N ASP A 343 17.20 5.91 -27.08
CA ASP A 343 16.77 5.26 -25.86
C ASP A 343 15.26 4.93 -25.85
N HIS A 344 14.45 5.68 -26.62
CA HIS A 344 12.99 5.57 -26.62
C HIS A 344 12.44 5.47 -28.04
N TYR A 345 11.72 4.38 -28.30
CA TYR A 345 11.01 4.18 -29.57
C TYR A 345 9.71 4.96 -29.56
N ASP A 346 9.35 5.62 -30.70
CA ASP A 346 8.18 6.49 -30.82
C ASP A 346 8.18 7.63 -29.77
N LEU A 347 7.06 8.02 -29.22
CA LEU A 347 6.88 9.09 -28.22
C LEU A 347 7.24 10.49 -28.74
N GLU A 348 7.05 10.75 -30.04
CA GLU A 348 7.49 12.01 -30.69
C GLU A 348 6.97 13.26 -29.94
N LYS A 349 5.66 13.31 -29.63
CA LYS A 349 5.07 14.44 -28.88
C LYS A 349 5.72 14.65 -27.50
N VAL A 350 6.12 13.58 -26.83
CA VAL A 350 6.77 13.63 -25.52
C VAL A 350 8.19 14.14 -25.67
N LYS A 351 8.92 13.62 -26.66
CA LYS A 351 10.29 14.05 -26.98
C LYS A 351 10.34 15.52 -27.38
N ASP A 352 9.43 15.95 -28.26
CA ASP A 352 9.33 17.36 -28.67
C ASP A 352 9.09 18.27 -27.46
N ARG A 353 8.19 17.89 -26.55
CA ARG A 353 7.93 18.67 -25.34
C ARG A 353 9.13 18.73 -24.40
N ILE A 354 9.89 17.65 -24.27
CA ILE A 354 11.14 17.63 -23.52
C ILE A 354 12.18 18.55 -24.19
N LEU A 355 12.31 18.49 -25.51
CA LEU A 355 13.24 19.36 -26.26
C LEU A 355 12.85 20.83 -26.16
N GLU A 356 11.58 21.19 -26.21
CA GLU A 356 11.08 22.55 -25.96
C GLU A 356 11.47 23.03 -24.57
N TYR A 357 11.25 22.23 -23.54
CA TYR A 357 11.64 22.54 -22.17
C TYR A 357 13.16 22.78 -22.06
N LEU A 358 13.96 21.90 -22.66
CA LEU A 358 15.42 22.02 -22.67
C LEU A 358 15.90 23.25 -23.47
N ALA A 359 15.22 23.60 -24.58
CA ALA A 359 15.50 24.78 -25.34
C ALA A 359 15.31 26.08 -24.56
N VAL A 360 14.20 26.19 -23.85
CA VAL A 360 13.92 27.34 -22.97
C VAL A 360 14.97 27.44 -21.86
N ARG A 361 15.35 26.33 -21.26
CA ARG A 361 16.39 26.28 -20.22
C ARG A 361 17.79 26.62 -20.75
N LYS A 362 18.07 26.29 -22.01
CA LYS A 362 19.31 26.73 -22.69
C LYS A 362 19.37 28.25 -22.90
N MET A 363 18.23 28.84 -23.27
CA MET A 363 18.13 30.28 -23.50
C MET A 363 18.14 31.12 -22.23
N LYS A 364 17.53 30.58 -21.17
CA LYS A 364 17.42 31.22 -19.84
C LYS A 364 17.74 30.23 -18.74
N PRO A 365 19.02 30.05 -18.37
CA PRO A 365 19.48 29.09 -17.37
C PRO A 365 18.84 29.31 -15.99
N ASP A 366 18.56 30.57 -15.62
CA ASP A 366 17.96 30.96 -14.34
C ASP A 366 16.41 30.92 -14.38
N MET A 367 15.83 30.27 -15.36
CA MET A 367 14.38 30.19 -15.49
C MET A 367 13.78 29.39 -14.33
N LYS A 368 12.89 30.02 -13.59
CA LYS A 368 11.99 29.37 -12.63
C LYS A 368 10.85 28.71 -13.43
N GLY A 369 11.14 27.56 -14.05
CA GLY A 369 10.17 26.83 -14.87
C GLY A 369 9.33 25.84 -14.07
N PRO A 370 8.21 25.35 -14.62
CA PRO A 370 7.42 24.29 -14.04
C PRO A 370 8.22 22.99 -13.91
N ILE A 371 7.82 22.12 -12.98
CA ILE A 371 8.44 20.82 -12.76
C ILE A 371 7.85 19.84 -13.78
N LEU A 372 8.71 19.13 -14.53
CA LEU A 372 8.25 18.10 -15.44
C LEU A 372 7.62 16.92 -14.64
N CYS A 373 6.41 16.56 -14.97
CA CYS A 373 5.71 15.43 -14.37
C CYS A 373 5.29 14.42 -15.45
N PHE A 374 5.90 13.23 -15.44
CA PHE A 374 5.53 12.13 -16.33
C PHE A 374 4.40 11.30 -15.70
N VAL A 375 3.22 11.32 -16.34
CA VAL A 375 2.04 10.61 -15.87
C VAL A 375 1.66 9.52 -16.86
N GLY A 376 1.44 8.30 -16.39
CA GLY A 376 1.01 7.18 -17.23
C GLY A 376 1.13 5.83 -16.56
N PRO A 377 0.69 4.75 -17.22
CA PRO A 377 0.70 3.41 -16.64
C PRO A 377 2.10 2.92 -16.27
N PRO A 378 2.21 1.92 -15.41
CA PRO A 378 3.50 1.32 -15.07
C PRO A 378 4.17 0.68 -16.29
N GLY A 379 5.49 0.78 -16.40
CA GLY A 379 6.27 0.15 -17.46
C GLY A 379 6.29 0.89 -18.81
N VAL A 380 5.82 2.16 -18.88
CA VAL A 380 5.89 2.98 -20.12
C VAL A 380 7.18 3.80 -20.25
N GLY A 381 8.14 3.63 -19.35
CA GLY A 381 9.44 4.29 -19.47
C GLY A 381 9.57 5.63 -18.77
N LYS A 382 8.68 5.99 -17.83
CA LYS A 382 8.74 7.28 -17.09
C LYS A 382 10.12 7.54 -16.47
N THR A 383 10.63 6.58 -15.71
CA THR A 383 11.94 6.70 -15.03
C THR A 383 13.11 6.67 -16.01
N SER A 384 13.00 5.91 -17.12
CA SER A 384 14.05 5.88 -18.16
C SER A 384 14.14 7.18 -18.93
N LEU A 385 13.02 7.86 -19.22
CA LEU A 385 13.02 9.20 -19.82
C LEU A 385 13.81 10.20 -18.96
N GLY A 386 13.62 10.20 -17.65
CA GLY A 386 14.40 11.06 -16.75
C GLY A 386 15.90 10.75 -16.79
N LYS A 387 16.27 9.48 -16.90
CA LYS A 387 17.67 9.07 -17.07
C LYS A 387 18.24 9.55 -18.42
N SER A 388 17.48 9.41 -19.50
CA SER A 388 17.91 9.88 -20.83
C SER A 388 18.06 11.40 -20.89
N ILE A 389 17.18 12.16 -20.20
CA ILE A 389 17.33 13.61 -20.03
C ILE A 389 18.64 13.93 -19.30
N ALA A 390 18.95 13.21 -18.22
CA ALA A 390 20.21 13.41 -17.50
C ALA A 390 21.44 13.14 -18.39
N THR A 391 21.39 12.06 -19.18
CA THR A 391 22.44 11.70 -20.15
C THR A 391 22.58 12.79 -21.24
N ALA A 392 21.47 13.26 -21.78
CA ALA A 392 21.42 14.31 -22.78
C ALA A 392 22.02 15.63 -22.29
N LEU A 393 21.82 15.95 -21.01
CA LEU A 393 22.37 17.13 -20.35
C LEU A 393 23.82 16.95 -19.86
N GLY A 394 24.38 15.74 -19.93
CA GLY A 394 25.68 15.42 -19.34
C GLY A 394 25.70 15.56 -17.81
N ARG A 395 24.51 15.47 -17.13
CA ARG A 395 24.37 15.64 -15.70
C ARG A 395 24.27 14.29 -14.99
N LYS A 396 24.67 14.28 -13.72
CA LYS A 396 24.49 13.10 -12.86
C LYS A 396 23.00 12.87 -12.60
N PHE A 397 22.63 11.60 -12.46
CA PHE A 397 21.25 11.16 -12.25
C PHE A 397 21.06 10.56 -10.85
N HIS A 398 20.00 10.95 -10.16
CA HIS A 398 19.58 10.35 -8.92
C HIS A 398 18.09 10.03 -8.94
N ARG A 399 17.72 8.84 -8.45
CA ARG A 399 16.33 8.42 -8.31
C ARG A 399 15.95 8.32 -6.83
N LEU A 400 14.87 8.99 -6.46
CA LEU A 400 14.25 8.90 -5.15
C LEU A 400 12.81 8.39 -5.31
N SER A 401 12.46 7.28 -4.67
CA SER A 401 11.10 6.77 -4.64
C SER A 401 10.36 7.41 -3.47
N LEU A 402 9.21 8.03 -3.76
CA LEU A 402 8.32 8.64 -2.76
C LEU A 402 7.18 7.71 -2.35
N GLY A 403 7.05 6.57 -3.06
CA GLY A 403 5.99 5.59 -2.78
C GLY A 403 6.13 4.96 -1.40
N GLY A 404 5.14 5.19 -0.53
CA GLY A 404 5.13 4.69 0.84
C GLY A 404 5.77 5.61 1.88
N MET A 405 6.29 6.77 1.46
CA MET A 405 6.84 7.79 2.34
C MET A 405 5.70 8.44 3.14
N ARG A 406 5.87 8.52 4.46
CA ARG A 406 4.85 9.06 5.39
C ARG A 406 5.40 10.09 6.35
N ASP A 407 6.72 10.11 6.55
CA ASP A 407 7.41 10.99 7.49
C ASP A 407 8.11 12.13 6.73
N GLU A 408 7.82 13.36 7.10
CA GLU A 408 8.49 14.56 6.60
C GLU A 408 10.01 14.50 6.82
N ALA A 409 10.46 13.84 7.87
CA ALA A 409 11.86 13.68 8.20
C ALA A 409 12.64 12.85 7.15
N GLU A 410 11.99 12.04 6.34
CA GLU A 410 12.65 11.37 5.21
C GLU A 410 13.15 12.38 4.16
N ILE A 411 12.46 13.52 4.00
CA ILE A 411 12.82 14.59 3.05
C ILE A 411 13.74 15.62 3.68
N ARG A 412 13.38 16.08 4.91
CA ARG A 412 14.08 17.17 5.62
C ARG A 412 15.14 16.70 6.61
N GLY A 413 15.26 15.38 6.86
CA GLY A 413 16.18 14.85 7.87
C GLY A 413 15.71 15.01 9.30
N HIS A 414 16.40 14.33 10.21
CA HIS A 414 16.19 14.45 11.65
C HIS A 414 17.19 15.44 12.27
N ARG A 415 16.79 16.11 13.33
CA ARG A 415 17.73 16.98 14.07
C ARG A 415 18.93 16.18 14.56
N ARG A 416 20.14 16.69 14.37
CA ARG A 416 21.44 16.05 14.70
C ARG A 416 21.59 15.64 16.17
N THR A 417 20.73 16.14 17.06
CA THR A 417 20.75 15.80 18.48
C THR A 417 20.19 14.41 18.79
N TYR A 418 19.51 13.76 17.86
CA TYR A 418 18.99 12.41 18.04
C TYR A 418 20.03 11.36 17.67
N ILE A 419 20.13 10.30 18.46
CA ILE A 419 21.04 9.18 18.18
C ILE A 419 20.59 8.50 16.87
N GLY A 420 21.53 8.36 15.92
CA GLY A 420 21.24 7.76 14.61
C GLY A 420 20.61 8.72 13.59
N ALA A 421 20.52 10.01 13.89
CA ALA A 421 20.03 11.01 12.96
C ALA A 421 20.83 11.04 11.66
N LEU A 422 20.13 11.19 10.53
CA LEU A 422 20.69 11.33 9.20
C LEU A 422 20.04 12.52 8.48
N PRO A 423 20.75 13.17 7.53
CA PRO A 423 20.16 14.11 6.62
C PRO A 423 19.01 13.50 5.80
N GLY A 424 18.11 14.33 5.30
CA GLY A 424 17.04 13.91 4.42
C GLY A 424 17.55 13.35 3.09
N GLN A 425 16.70 12.61 2.41
CA GLN A 425 17.04 11.91 1.15
C GLN A 425 17.51 12.86 0.04
N ILE A 426 17.05 14.12 0.03
CA ILE A 426 17.52 15.13 -0.94
C ILE A 426 19.00 15.42 -0.74
N ILE A 427 19.40 15.71 0.49
CA ILE A 427 20.81 15.98 0.85
C ILE A 427 21.68 14.75 0.64
N GLN A 428 21.17 13.56 1.00
CA GLN A 428 21.88 12.31 0.73
C GLN A 428 22.08 12.06 -0.76
N GLY A 429 21.07 12.38 -1.57
CA GLY A 429 21.14 12.26 -3.03
C GLY A 429 22.19 13.21 -3.64
N LEU A 430 22.26 14.46 -3.16
CA LEU A 430 23.28 15.42 -3.58
C LEU A 430 24.71 14.94 -3.26
N ARG A 431 24.90 14.39 -2.07
CA ARG A 431 26.18 13.77 -1.68
C ARG A 431 26.58 12.62 -2.61
N ARG A 432 25.60 11.74 -3.01
CA ARG A 432 25.85 10.60 -3.91
C ARG A 432 26.16 11.03 -5.34
N THR A 433 25.54 12.10 -5.80
CA THR A 433 25.79 12.65 -7.16
C THR A 433 27.04 13.49 -7.24
N GLU A 434 27.55 14.01 -6.11
CA GLU A 434 28.74 14.86 -5.99
C GLU A 434 28.67 16.13 -6.86
N THR A 435 27.50 16.56 -7.31
CA THR A 435 27.29 17.75 -8.14
C THR A 435 26.09 18.55 -7.66
N LYS A 436 26.14 19.87 -7.78
CA LYS A 436 25.11 20.84 -7.41
C LYS A 436 23.91 20.82 -8.38
N ASN A 437 24.15 20.46 -9.65
CA ASN A 437 23.19 20.53 -10.76
C ASN A 437 22.75 19.16 -11.30
N PRO A 438 22.50 18.13 -10.46
CA PRO A 438 22.07 16.82 -10.95
C PRO A 438 20.62 16.85 -11.46
N VAL A 439 20.20 15.75 -12.08
CA VAL A 439 18.81 15.46 -12.38
C VAL A 439 18.27 14.51 -11.31
N PHE A 440 17.29 14.97 -10.56
CA PHE A 440 16.56 14.17 -9.58
C PHE A 440 15.23 13.71 -10.13
N ILE A 441 15.00 12.40 -10.14
CA ILE A 441 13.68 11.85 -10.41
C ILE A 441 13.00 11.46 -9.11
N LEU A 442 11.86 12.06 -8.85
CA LEU A 442 10.98 11.79 -7.72
C LEU A 442 9.88 10.86 -8.20
N ASP A 443 10.06 9.57 -7.95
CA ASP A 443 9.23 8.51 -8.51
C ASP A 443 8.02 8.24 -7.61
N GLU A 444 6.84 8.03 -8.21
CA GLU A 444 5.58 7.68 -7.53
C GLU A 444 5.06 8.78 -6.58
N VAL A 445 5.04 10.05 -7.03
CA VAL A 445 4.51 11.17 -6.24
C VAL A 445 3.01 11.03 -5.93
N ASP A 446 2.29 10.23 -6.69
CA ASP A 446 0.88 9.88 -6.49
C ASP A 446 0.62 8.92 -5.31
N LYS A 447 1.69 8.35 -4.73
CA LYS A 447 1.61 7.41 -3.58
C LYS A 447 2.12 8.00 -2.27
N ILE A 448 2.28 9.31 -2.20
CA ILE A 448 2.64 9.99 -0.95
C ILE A 448 1.45 9.93 -0.01
N GLY A 449 1.66 9.39 1.19
CA GLY A 449 0.64 9.36 2.24
C GLY A 449 0.75 10.58 3.17
N ALA A 450 -0.38 11.06 3.66
CA ALA A 450 -0.41 11.96 4.83
C ALA A 450 -0.73 11.13 6.07
N ASP A 451 0.05 11.29 7.14
CA ASP A 451 -0.17 10.61 8.42
C ASP A 451 0.00 11.63 9.56
N PHE A 452 -0.40 11.26 10.79
CA PHE A 452 -0.25 12.07 12.01
C PHE A 452 1.21 12.49 12.33
N ARG A 453 2.19 11.94 11.64
CA ARG A 453 3.64 12.16 11.87
C ARG A 453 4.27 13.25 11.01
N GLY A 454 3.53 13.90 10.13
CA GLY A 454 4.03 14.97 9.27
C GLY A 454 3.33 14.99 7.92
N ASP A 455 3.61 16.04 7.15
CA ASP A 455 3.13 16.21 5.78
C ASP A 455 4.30 16.21 4.79
N PRO A 456 4.69 15.04 4.23
CA PRO A 456 5.74 14.96 3.23
C PRO A 456 5.46 15.81 1.97
N ALA A 457 4.18 16.07 1.65
CA ALA A 457 3.81 16.89 0.51
C ALA A 457 4.21 18.35 0.72
N SER A 458 4.04 18.88 1.93
CA SER A 458 4.50 20.22 2.31
C SER A 458 6.03 20.35 2.26
N ALA A 459 6.76 19.33 2.75
CA ALA A 459 8.22 19.29 2.64
C ALA A 459 8.69 19.27 1.19
N LEU A 460 8.00 18.52 0.31
CA LEU A 460 8.29 18.49 -1.12
C LEU A 460 7.99 19.82 -1.81
N LEU A 461 6.97 20.56 -1.37
CA LEU A 461 6.72 21.90 -1.92
C LEU A 461 7.91 22.83 -1.72
N GLU A 462 8.55 22.81 -0.55
CA GLU A 462 9.75 23.61 -0.31
C GLU A 462 10.93 23.20 -1.21
N VAL A 463 11.08 21.90 -1.47
CA VAL A 463 12.12 21.37 -2.37
C VAL A 463 11.85 21.73 -3.83
N LEU A 464 10.59 21.66 -4.24
CA LEU A 464 10.18 21.77 -5.64
C LEU A 464 9.83 23.19 -6.07
N ASP A 465 9.43 24.06 -5.13
CA ASP A 465 9.05 25.42 -5.45
C ASP A 465 10.29 26.27 -5.80
N PRO A 466 10.41 26.77 -7.04
CA PRO A 466 11.56 27.58 -7.44
C PRO A 466 11.68 28.91 -6.68
N GLU A 467 10.66 29.34 -5.95
CA GLU A 467 10.71 30.53 -5.12
C GLU A 467 11.32 30.28 -3.73
N GLN A 468 11.28 29.01 -3.27
CA GLN A 468 11.72 28.63 -1.92
C GLN A 468 12.96 27.72 -1.94
N ASN A 469 13.18 26.94 -3.01
CA ASN A 469 14.20 25.88 -3.05
C ASN A 469 15.65 26.41 -3.02
N ASN A 470 15.89 27.70 -3.27
CA ASN A 470 17.20 28.32 -3.14
C ASN A 470 17.67 28.45 -1.68
N THR A 471 16.77 28.30 -0.73
CA THR A 471 17.04 28.38 0.72
C THR A 471 16.55 27.14 1.45
N PHE A 472 16.55 25.98 0.78
CA PHE A 472 16.11 24.72 1.39
C PHE A 472 16.91 24.40 2.65
N LYS A 473 16.23 24.05 3.73
CA LYS A 473 16.86 23.79 5.01
C LYS A 473 16.57 22.37 5.50
N ASP A 474 17.59 21.53 5.45
CA ASP A 474 17.56 20.20 6.06
C ASP A 474 17.77 20.31 7.58
N HIS A 475 17.01 19.56 8.37
CA HIS A 475 17.05 19.63 9.84
C HIS A 475 18.36 19.10 10.43
N TYR A 476 19.06 18.19 9.74
CA TYR A 476 20.34 17.67 10.18
C TYR A 476 21.47 18.65 9.88
N ILE A 477 21.49 19.17 8.65
CA ILE A 477 22.51 20.13 8.19
C ILE A 477 22.30 21.49 8.85
N ASP A 478 21.05 21.90 9.04
CA ASP A 478 20.60 23.17 9.66
C ASP A 478 21.18 24.43 9.01
N LEU A 479 21.63 24.33 7.76
CA LEU A 479 22.13 25.41 6.93
C LEU A 479 21.35 25.47 5.62
N PRO A 480 21.13 26.65 5.04
CA PRO A 480 20.46 26.76 3.76
C PRO A 480 21.31 26.15 2.65
N PHE A 481 20.70 25.28 1.83
CA PHE A 481 21.30 24.72 0.63
C PHE A 481 20.49 25.12 -0.59
N ASP A 482 21.18 25.64 -1.60
CA ASP A 482 20.56 26.10 -2.83
C ASP A 482 20.30 24.93 -3.79
N LEU A 483 19.02 24.57 -3.97
CA LEU A 483 18.55 23.53 -4.89
C LEU A 483 18.11 24.06 -6.26
N SER A 484 18.24 25.36 -6.54
CA SER A 484 17.72 26.00 -7.78
C SER A 484 18.33 25.44 -9.07
N GLU A 485 19.54 24.88 -8.99
CA GLU A 485 20.22 24.27 -10.13
C GLU A 485 19.88 22.80 -10.35
N VAL A 486 19.21 22.15 -9.38
CA VAL A 486 18.75 20.77 -9.52
C VAL A 486 17.59 20.73 -10.50
N LEU A 487 17.63 19.79 -11.42
CA LEU A 487 16.49 19.52 -12.29
C LEU A 487 15.62 18.43 -11.65
N PHE A 488 14.49 18.83 -11.07
CA PHE A 488 13.52 17.90 -10.52
C PHE A 488 12.56 17.43 -11.61
N ILE A 489 12.37 16.12 -11.70
CA ILE A 489 11.40 15.46 -12.56
C ILE A 489 10.56 14.56 -11.65
N THR A 490 9.25 14.63 -11.78
CA THR A 490 8.34 13.79 -11.00
C THR A 490 7.70 12.71 -11.88
N THR A 491 7.32 11.60 -11.30
CA THR A 491 6.51 10.59 -11.98
C THR A 491 5.27 10.24 -11.17
N ALA A 492 4.17 9.97 -11.85
CA ALA A 492 2.94 9.49 -11.26
C ALA A 492 2.28 8.44 -12.16
N ASN A 493 1.49 7.56 -11.57
CA ASN A 493 0.61 6.67 -12.34
C ASN A 493 -0.74 7.34 -12.56
N ILE A 494 -1.27 8.00 -11.55
CA ILE A 494 -2.56 8.71 -11.55
C ILE A 494 -2.32 10.15 -11.12
N LEU A 495 -2.86 11.10 -11.89
CA LEU A 495 -2.69 12.52 -11.59
C LEU A 495 -3.60 12.98 -10.44
N ASP A 496 -4.79 12.38 -10.32
CA ASP A 496 -5.84 12.85 -9.41
C ASP A 496 -5.49 12.61 -7.92
N THR A 497 -4.61 11.66 -7.65
CA THR A 497 -4.10 11.37 -6.30
C THR A 497 -2.91 12.24 -5.89
N VAL A 498 -2.34 13.00 -6.84
CA VAL A 498 -1.27 13.96 -6.54
C VAL A 498 -1.86 15.16 -5.80
N PRO A 499 -1.28 15.59 -4.66
CA PRO A 499 -1.74 16.76 -3.92
C PRO A 499 -1.90 18.00 -4.82
N PRO A 500 -3.04 18.72 -4.75
CA PRO A 500 -3.33 19.84 -5.65
C PRO A 500 -2.25 20.91 -5.67
N ALA A 501 -1.67 21.24 -4.52
CA ALA A 501 -0.61 22.24 -4.39
C ALA A 501 0.67 21.87 -5.16
N LEU A 502 1.00 20.59 -5.25
CA LEU A 502 2.11 20.09 -6.07
C LEU A 502 1.73 20.10 -7.55
N ARG A 503 0.52 19.63 -7.87
CA ARG A 503 0.01 19.53 -9.24
C ARG A 503 0.01 20.88 -9.97
N ASP A 504 -0.37 21.95 -9.29
CA ASP A 504 -0.43 23.32 -9.86
C ASP A 504 0.96 23.85 -10.28
N ARG A 505 2.04 23.27 -9.79
CA ARG A 505 3.43 23.62 -10.13
C ARG A 505 4.04 22.68 -11.18
N MET A 506 3.29 21.66 -11.62
CA MET A 506 3.79 20.63 -12.51
C MET A 506 3.35 20.86 -13.95
N GLU A 507 4.27 20.71 -14.87
CA GLU A 507 3.97 20.53 -16.28
C GLU A 507 3.77 19.05 -16.57
N VAL A 508 2.50 18.67 -16.78
CA VAL A 508 2.09 17.28 -16.93
C VAL A 508 2.30 16.79 -18.36
N ILE A 509 3.18 15.81 -18.53
CA ILE A 509 3.41 15.12 -19.80
C ILE A 509 2.81 13.71 -19.67
N ARG A 510 1.74 13.44 -20.42
CA ARG A 510 1.05 12.14 -20.38
C ARG A 510 1.73 11.14 -21.30
N LEU A 511 2.11 10.00 -20.74
CA LEU A 511 2.59 8.83 -21.48
C LEU A 511 1.46 7.81 -21.59
N ALA A 512 1.07 7.49 -22.80
CA ALA A 512 0.13 6.42 -23.06
C ALA A 512 0.82 5.05 -23.01
N GLY A 513 0.02 3.99 -23.02
CA GLY A 513 0.53 2.63 -23.25
C GLY A 513 1.02 2.42 -24.67
N TYR A 514 1.77 1.36 -24.87
CA TYR A 514 2.32 0.96 -26.16
C TYR A 514 1.36 0.07 -26.95
N THR A 515 1.40 0.21 -28.28
CA THR A 515 0.77 -0.73 -29.23
C THR A 515 1.57 -2.04 -29.27
N GLU A 516 1.02 -3.07 -29.88
CA GLU A 516 1.71 -4.36 -30.08
C GLU A 516 2.99 -4.19 -30.91
N GLU A 517 2.92 -3.37 -31.98
CA GLU A 517 4.04 -3.09 -32.86
C GLU A 517 5.18 -2.34 -32.13
N GLU A 518 4.83 -1.31 -31.35
CA GLU A 518 5.80 -0.60 -30.52
C GLU A 518 6.44 -1.53 -29.47
N LYS A 519 5.64 -2.39 -28.82
CA LYS A 519 6.17 -3.40 -27.89
C LYS A 519 7.14 -4.38 -28.54
N LEU A 520 6.86 -4.81 -29.76
CA LEU A 520 7.73 -5.69 -30.53
C LEU A 520 9.08 -5.00 -30.80
N HIS A 521 9.03 -3.75 -31.29
CA HIS A 521 10.25 -2.99 -31.58
C HIS A 521 11.07 -2.71 -30.32
N ILE A 522 10.43 -2.32 -29.22
CA ILE A 522 11.10 -2.06 -27.95
C ILE A 522 11.68 -3.34 -27.36
N ALA A 523 10.97 -4.47 -27.47
CA ALA A 523 11.46 -5.76 -27.02
C ALA A 523 12.77 -6.15 -27.72
N ARG A 524 12.81 -6.00 -29.04
CA ARG A 524 14.01 -6.30 -29.85
C ARG A 524 15.19 -5.37 -29.54
N ARG A 525 14.91 -4.05 -29.56
CA ARG A 525 15.98 -3.06 -29.52
C ARG A 525 16.55 -2.86 -28.12
N HIS A 526 15.70 -3.01 -27.08
CA HIS A 526 16.09 -2.61 -25.73
C HIS A 526 15.96 -3.74 -24.70
N ILE A 527 14.83 -4.48 -24.67
CA ILE A 527 14.59 -5.45 -23.60
C ILE A 527 15.48 -6.68 -23.76
N ILE A 528 15.45 -7.33 -24.92
CA ILE A 528 16.20 -8.57 -25.15
C ILE A 528 17.70 -8.36 -24.97
N PRO A 529 18.37 -7.36 -25.59
CA PRO A 529 19.81 -7.13 -25.40
C PRO A 529 20.15 -6.91 -23.92
N ARG A 530 19.39 -6.08 -23.22
CA ARG A 530 19.59 -5.80 -21.80
C ARG A 530 19.41 -7.05 -20.94
N GLN A 531 18.40 -7.87 -21.23
CA GLN A 531 18.15 -9.10 -20.46
C GLN A 531 19.20 -10.17 -20.76
N LEU A 532 19.70 -10.27 -21.96
CA LEU A 532 20.82 -11.16 -22.30
C LEU A 532 22.09 -10.77 -21.53
N ASP A 533 22.44 -9.50 -21.54
CA ASP A 533 23.59 -8.97 -20.79
C ASP A 533 23.45 -9.25 -19.27
N ASN A 534 22.29 -8.94 -18.68
CA ASN A 534 22.02 -9.18 -17.28
C ASN A 534 22.11 -10.67 -16.85
N HIS A 535 21.94 -11.58 -17.78
CA HIS A 535 22.02 -13.04 -17.52
C HIS A 535 23.28 -13.69 -18.08
N GLY A 536 24.24 -12.91 -18.58
CA GLY A 536 25.53 -13.41 -19.09
C GLY A 536 25.40 -14.27 -20.34
N LEU A 537 24.41 -14.01 -21.19
CA LEU A 537 24.18 -14.68 -22.47
C LEU A 537 24.39 -13.71 -23.64
N SER A 538 24.76 -14.25 -24.80
CA SER A 538 24.88 -13.48 -26.05
C SER A 538 23.68 -13.76 -26.98
N ALA A 539 23.46 -12.84 -27.93
CA ALA A 539 22.45 -13.00 -28.97
C ALA A 539 22.68 -14.23 -29.88
N GLU A 540 23.90 -14.75 -29.92
CA GLU A 540 24.24 -15.97 -30.63
C GLU A 540 23.62 -17.22 -29.95
N ILE A 541 23.38 -17.17 -28.67
CA ILE A 541 22.87 -18.31 -27.87
C ILE A 541 21.35 -18.32 -27.82
N VAL A 542 20.71 -17.14 -27.78
CA VAL A 542 19.26 -17.02 -27.69
C VAL A 542 18.79 -15.99 -28.70
N ALA A 543 18.00 -16.45 -29.67
CA ALA A 543 17.34 -15.60 -30.64
C ALA A 543 15.82 -15.70 -30.53
N PHE A 544 15.14 -14.54 -30.42
CA PHE A 544 13.68 -14.49 -30.40
C PHE A 544 13.14 -14.21 -31.81
N GLY A 545 12.25 -15.09 -32.31
CA GLY A 545 11.48 -14.83 -33.51
C GLY A 545 10.36 -13.81 -33.27
N ASP A 546 9.94 -13.07 -34.29
CA ASP A 546 8.85 -12.11 -34.19
C ASP A 546 7.53 -12.75 -33.79
N GLU A 547 7.23 -13.90 -34.36
CA GLU A 547 6.01 -14.64 -34.03
C GLU A 547 5.98 -15.07 -32.55
N ALA A 548 7.14 -15.42 -31.98
CA ALA A 548 7.27 -15.73 -30.57
C ALA A 548 7.04 -14.49 -29.68
N LEU A 549 7.58 -13.33 -30.06
CA LEU A 549 7.35 -12.08 -29.34
C LEU A 549 5.90 -11.63 -29.44
N VAL A 550 5.30 -11.72 -30.61
CA VAL A 550 3.86 -11.44 -30.79
C VAL A 550 3.00 -12.34 -29.92
N LYS A 551 3.34 -13.65 -29.86
CA LYS A 551 2.67 -14.59 -28.97
C LYS A 551 2.81 -14.21 -27.49
N LEU A 552 4.03 -13.86 -27.04
CA LEU A 552 4.27 -13.35 -25.68
C LEU A 552 3.42 -12.14 -25.36
N ILE A 553 3.36 -11.17 -26.28
CA ILE A 553 2.59 -9.92 -26.09
C ILE A 553 1.09 -10.21 -25.98
N ARG A 554 0.57 -11.12 -26.82
CA ARG A 554 -0.87 -11.38 -26.94
C ARG A 554 -1.41 -12.34 -25.91
N GLU A 555 -0.66 -13.41 -25.61
CA GLU A 555 -1.18 -14.58 -24.89
C GLU A 555 -0.61 -14.68 -23.45
N TYR A 556 0.52 -14.03 -23.16
CA TYR A 556 1.15 -14.07 -21.84
C TYR A 556 1.16 -12.73 -21.11
N THR A 557 0.82 -11.60 -21.79
CA THR A 557 0.81 -10.28 -21.17
C THR A 557 -0.46 -9.50 -21.52
N ARG A 558 -1.09 -8.86 -20.50
CA ARG A 558 -2.20 -7.90 -20.66
C ARG A 558 -1.86 -6.62 -19.91
N GLU A 559 -0.96 -5.82 -20.47
CA GLU A 559 -0.51 -4.57 -19.85
C GLU A 559 -0.39 -3.46 -20.87
N ALA A 560 -0.54 -2.21 -20.40
CA ALA A 560 -0.30 -1.04 -21.22
C ALA A 560 1.21 -0.80 -21.46
N GLY A 561 2.04 -1.10 -20.48
CA GLY A 561 3.49 -0.97 -20.55
C GLY A 561 4.22 -2.24 -21.01
N LEU A 562 5.45 -2.41 -20.51
CA LEU A 562 6.39 -3.47 -20.92
C LEU A 562 6.92 -4.30 -19.74
N ARG A 563 6.42 -4.08 -18.52
CA ARG A 563 7.01 -4.68 -17.31
C ARG A 563 6.82 -6.20 -17.25
N ASN A 564 5.63 -6.69 -17.61
CA ASN A 564 5.37 -8.12 -17.62
C ASN A 564 6.03 -8.79 -18.84
N LEU A 565 6.01 -8.11 -20.01
CA LEU A 565 6.74 -8.60 -21.19
C LEU A 565 8.23 -8.77 -20.89
N GLU A 566 8.85 -7.83 -20.23
CA GLU A 566 10.24 -7.93 -19.78
C GLU A 566 10.44 -9.12 -18.83
N ARG A 567 9.50 -9.37 -17.90
CA ARG A 567 9.56 -10.50 -16.96
C ARG A 567 9.47 -11.83 -17.67
N GLU A 568 8.56 -11.97 -18.65
CA GLU A 568 8.40 -13.21 -19.40
C GLU A 568 9.62 -13.48 -20.30
N ILE A 569 10.15 -12.46 -21.00
CA ILE A 569 11.41 -12.55 -21.74
C ILE A 569 12.56 -13.00 -20.82
N ALA A 570 12.72 -12.36 -19.66
CA ALA A 570 13.73 -12.74 -18.67
C ALA A 570 13.52 -14.15 -18.13
N SER A 571 12.26 -14.62 -17.97
CA SER A 571 11.96 -15.99 -17.55
C SER A 571 12.44 -17.02 -18.57
N ILE A 572 12.20 -16.78 -19.85
CA ILE A 572 12.72 -17.63 -20.93
C ILE A 572 14.25 -17.64 -20.92
N ILE A 573 14.87 -16.46 -20.88
CA ILE A 573 16.34 -16.31 -20.88
C ILE A 573 16.96 -17.06 -19.68
N ARG A 574 16.38 -16.97 -18.47
CA ARG A 574 16.85 -17.73 -17.31
C ARG A 574 16.77 -19.25 -17.49
N LYS A 575 15.71 -19.76 -18.12
CA LYS A 575 15.57 -21.20 -18.39
C LYS A 575 16.59 -21.69 -19.40
N VAL A 576 16.91 -20.87 -20.41
CA VAL A 576 17.99 -21.15 -21.35
C VAL A 576 19.36 -21.09 -20.65
N ALA A 577 19.60 -20.09 -19.81
CA ALA A 577 20.83 -19.97 -19.03
C ALA A 577 21.06 -21.21 -18.15
N ARG A 578 19.98 -21.71 -17.52
CA ARG A 578 20.02 -22.95 -16.72
C ARG A 578 20.42 -24.16 -17.58
N LYS A 579 19.74 -24.39 -18.72
CA LYS A 579 20.06 -25.49 -19.64
C LYS A 579 21.53 -25.44 -20.07
N LYS A 580 22.05 -24.24 -20.36
CA LYS A 580 23.46 -24.03 -20.72
C LYS A 580 24.41 -24.35 -19.56
N ALA A 581 24.08 -23.94 -18.34
CA ALA A 581 24.87 -24.23 -17.14
C ALA A 581 24.91 -25.75 -16.81
N GLU A 582 23.84 -26.46 -17.15
CA GLU A 582 23.75 -27.93 -17.00
C GLU A 582 24.49 -28.68 -18.13
N GLY A 583 25.15 -27.99 -19.06
CA GLY A 583 25.92 -28.59 -20.15
C GLY A 583 25.07 -29.07 -21.35
N VAL A 584 23.79 -28.78 -21.36
CA VAL A 584 22.84 -29.08 -22.45
C VAL A 584 22.74 -27.81 -23.32
N GLY A 585 23.74 -27.55 -24.20
CA GLY A 585 23.86 -26.23 -24.71
C GLY A 585 24.02 -26.10 -26.24
N GLU A 586 22.93 -26.13 -27.00
CA GLU A 586 22.84 -25.59 -28.35
C GLU A 586 22.19 -24.19 -28.34
N THR A 587 22.42 -23.44 -29.44
CA THR A 587 21.72 -22.16 -29.71
C THR A 587 20.23 -22.40 -29.72
N VAL A 588 19.47 -21.59 -28.95
CA VAL A 588 18.02 -21.71 -28.82
C VAL A 588 17.34 -20.61 -29.64
N ALA A 589 16.70 -20.99 -30.75
CA ALA A 589 15.75 -20.14 -31.44
C ALA A 589 14.38 -20.25 -30.71
N VAL A 590 13.92 -19.16 -30.11
CA VAL A 590 12.63 -19.10 -29.41
C VAL A 590 11.53 -18.92 -30.44
N THR A 591 10.80 -20.03 -30.71
CA THR A 591 9.61 -20.06 -31.56
C THR A 591 8.34 -20.01 -30.74
N PRO A 592 7.13 -19.82 -31.32
CA PRO A 592 5.86 -19.86 -30.60
C PRO A 592 5.65 -21.13 -29.76
N GLU A 593 6.10 -22.29 -30.25
CA GLU A 593 6.00 -23.58 -29.54
C GLU A 593 6.94 -23.61 -28.33
N LYS A 594 8.15 -23.05 -28.49
CA LYS A 594 9.12 -22.99 -27.40
C LYS A 594 8.68 -21.99 -26.30
N VAL A 595 7.90 -20.98 -26.63
CA VAL A 595 7.28 -20.11 -25.62
C VAL A 595 6.36 -20.93 -24.71
N GLU A 596 5.51 -21.79 -25.26
CA GLU A 596 4.66 -22.69 -24.47
C GLU A 596 5.48 -23.75 -23.69
N GLU A 597 6.53 -24.31 -24.28
CA GLU A 597 7.44 -25.21 -23.56
C GLU A 597 8.06 -24.52 -22.32
N PHE A 598 8.46 -23.25 -22.49
CA PHE A 598 9.14 -22.53 -21.41
C PHE A 598 8.16 -21.94 -20.38
N LEU A 599 7.02 -21.39 -20.79
CA LEU A 599 6.14 -20.64 -19.88
C LEU A 599 4.89 -21.42 -19.46
N GLY A 600 4.57 -22.52 -20.16
CA GLY A 600 3.35 -23.28 -19.97
C GLY A 600 2.20 -22.77 -20.84
N ALA A 601 0.98 -23.21 -20.54
CA ALA A 601 -0.20 -22.82 -21.29
C ALA A 601 -0.42 -21.28 -21.30
N PRO A 602 -0.95 -20.72 -22.39
CA PRO A 602 -1.28 -19.31 -22.48
C PRO A 602 -2.20 -18.85 -21.36
N TYR A 603 -1.94 -17.67 -20.80
CA TYR A 603 -2.80 -17.07 -19.77
C TYR A 603 -4.08 -16.49 -20.34
N PHE A 604 -4.05 -16.08 -21.63
CA PHE A 604 -5.14 -15.39 -22.30
C PHE A 604 -5.48 -16.06 -23.62
N MET A 605 -6.71 -16.58 -23.72
CA MET A 605 -7.21 -17.22 -24.96
C MET A 605 -8.08 -16.22 -25.74
N ARG A 606 -7.92 -16.22 -27.07
CA ARG A 606 -8.66 -15.31 -27.97
C ARG A 606 -10.14 -15.72 -28.18
N GLU A 607 -10.45 -16.98 -28.04
CA GLU A 607 -11.76 -17.54 -28.42
C GLU A 607 -12.93 -17.12 -27.50
N GLU A 608 -12.62 -16.73 -26.23
CA GLU A 608 -13.66 -16.33 -25.26
C GLU A 608 -14.42 -15.05 -25.64
N MET A 609 -13.85 -14.16 -26.48
CA MET A 609 -14.47 -12.85 -26.74
C MET A 609 -15.64 -12.95 -27.74
N ASP A 610 -15.52 -13.76 -28.76
CA ASP A 610 -16.53 -13.88 -29.81
C ASP A 610 -17.77 -14.65 -29.31
N GLU A 611 -17.60 -15.63 -28.42
CA GLU A 611 -18.71 -16.42 -27.86
C GLU A 611 -19.53 -15.63 -26.82
N ARG A 612 -18.89 -14.84 -25.96
CA ARG A 612 -19.59 -14.09 -24.89
C ARG A 612 -20.54 -13.02 -25.43
N THR A 613 -20.14 -12.28 -26.46
CA THR A 613 -20.95 -11.19 -27.02
C THR A 613 -22.14 -11.65 -27.87
N LEU A 614 -22.20 -12.93 -28.26
CA LEU A 614 -23.33 -13.51 -28.97
C LEU A 614 -24.58 -13.73 -28.08
N ILE A 615 -24.39 -13.63 -26.76
CA ILE A 615 -25.47 -13.82 -25.79
C ILE A 615 -26.20 -12.47 -25.62
N PRO A 616 -27.53 -12.37 -25.89
CA PRO A 616 -28.27 -11.16 -25.58
C PRO A 616 -28.15 -10.77 -24.11
N GLY A 617 -27.84 -9.51 -23.84
CA GLY A 617 -27.59 -9.00 -22.49
C GLY A 617 -26.13 -8.79 -22.17
N VAL A 618 -25.21 -9.18 -23.07
CA VAL A 618 -23.77 -8.99 -22.85
C VAL A 618 -23.24 -7.89 -23.77
N ALA A 619 -22.56 -6.90 -23.18
CA ALA A 619 -21.95 -5.79 -23.93
C ALA A 619 -20.51 -5.58 -23.47
N LEU A 620 -19.63 -5.17 -24.40
CA LEU A 620 -18.22 -4.89 -24.15
C LEU A 620 -17.98 -3.39 -24.00
N GLY A 621 -17.65 -2.97 -22.80
CA GLY A 621 -17.25 -1.60 -22.48
C GLY A 621 -15.74 -1.43 -22.45
N LEU A 622 -15.32 -0.17 -22.41
CA LEU A 622 -13.92 0.24 -22.28
C LEU A 622 -13.76 1.10 -21.02
N SER A 623 -12.85 0.70 -20.19
CA SER A 623 -12.47 1.41 -18.96
C SER A 623 -11.03 1.90 -19.02
N TRP A 624 -10.68 2.78 -18.10
CA TRP A 624 -9.31 3.23 -17.87
C TRP A 624 -8.97 3.12 -16.39
N THR A 625 -7.82 2.53 -16.10
CA THR A 625 -7.29 2.33 -14.76
C THR A 625 -5.87 2.87 -14.67
N ALA A 626 -5.29 2.89 -13.47
CA ALA A 626 -3.89 3.24 -13.27
C ALA A 626 -2.92 2.33 -14.05
N ALA A 627 -3.34 1.11 -14.37
CA ALA A 627 -2.57 0.15 -15.16
C ALA A 627 -2.68 0.38 -16.69
N GLY A 628 -3.58 1.26 -17.12
CA GLY A 628 -3.87 1.59 -18.52
C GLY A 628 -5.31 1.33 -18.91
N GLY A 629 -5.58 1.25 -20.22
CA GLY A 629 -6.91 0.91 -20.73
C GLY A 629 -7.19 -0.58 -20.57
N GLU A 630 -8.43 -0.89 -20.20
CA GLU A 630 -8.96 -2.25 -20.01
C GLU A 630 -10.34 -2.38 -20.68
N THR A 631 -10.71 -3.61 -20.96
CA THR A 631 -12.05 -3.94 -21.44
C THR A 631 -12.91 -4.46 -20.30
N LEU A 632 -14.19 -4.18 -20.35
CA LEU A 632 -15.13 -4.44 -19.30
C LEU A 632 -16.38 -5.11 -19.87
N TYR A 633 -16.61 -6.37 -19.55
CA TYR A 633 -17.86 -7.01 -19.86
C TYR A 633 -18.96 -6.52 -18.91
N ILE A 634 -20.12 -6.22 -19.46
CA ILE A 634 -21.33 -5.94 -18.70
C ILE A 634 -22.36 -6.99 -19.08
N GLU A 635 -22.79 -7.77 -18.11
CA GLU A 635 -23.75 -8.84 -18.27
C GLU A 635 -25.08 -8.42 -17.61
N ALA A 636 -26.15 -8.46 -18.36
CA ALA A 636 -27.48 -8.19 -17.89
C ALA A 636 -28.31 -9.48 -17.91
N THR A 637 -29.04 -9.76 -16.86
CA THR A 637 -30.02 -10.84 -16.80
C THR A 637 -31.32 -10.37 -16.17
N GLN A 638 -32.40 -11.09 -16.44
CA GLN A 638 -33.72 -10.79 -15.92
C GLN A 638 -34.23 -11.97 -15.10
N MET A 639 -34.99 -11.65 -14.06
CA MET A 639 -35.65 -12.65 -13.21
C MET A 639 -37.04 -12.15 -12.79
N PHE A 640 -37.97 -13.03 -12.45
CA PHE A 640 -39.23 -12.62 -11.87
C PHE A 640 -39.01 -11.88 -10.55
N GLY A 641 -39.64 -10.70 -10.41
CA GLY A 641 -39.43 -9.86 -9.26
C GLY A 641 -40.39 -8.68 -9.16
N LYS A 642 -40.06 -7.72 -8.28
CA LYS A 642 -40.90 -6.56 -7.97
C LYS A 642 -40.18 -5.22 -8.29
N LYS A 643 -39.74 -5.02 -9.52
CA LYS A 643 -39.08 -3.77 -9.99
C LYS A 643 -37.66 -3.54 -9.43
N GLY A 644 -36.95 -4.56 -9.00
CA GLY A 644 -35.60 -4.47 -8.46
C GLY A 644 -34.54 -4.25 -9.54
N LEU A 645 -33.49 -3.47 -9.22
CA LEU A 645 -32.22 -3.43 -9.95
C LEU A 645 -31.13 -3.93 -9.02
N ASN A 646 -30.62 -5.11 -9.30
CA ASN A 646 -29.50 -5.70 -8.60
C ASN A 646 -28.20 -5.36 -9.35
N LEU A 647 -27.20 -4.89 -8.60
CA LEU A 647 -25.90 -4.50 -9.14
C LEU A 647 -24.80 -5.27 -8.41
N THR A 648 -23.96 -5.99 -9.17
CA THR A 648 -22.83 -6.74 -8.60
C THR A 648 -21.53 -6.51 -9.40
N GLY A 649 -20.35 -6.74 -8.79
CA GLY A 649 -19.04 -6.55 -9.42
C GLY A 649 -18.22 -5.42 -8.78
N GLN A 650 -18.44 -5.10 -7.50
CA GLN A 650 -17.76 -4.02 -6.76
C GLN A 650 -17.84 -2.66 -7.47
N LEU A 651 -19.06 -2.25 -7.80
CA LEU A 651 -19.33 -0.98 -8.47
C LEU A 651 -19.30 0.16 -7.45
N GLY A 652 -18.56 1.22 -7.77
CA GLY A 652 -18.59 2.49 -7.04
C GLY A 652 -19.92 3.25 -7.25
N ASP A 653 -20.10 4.33 -6.51
CA ASP A 653 -21.39 5.02 -6.46
C ASP A 653 -21.73 5.72 -7.79
N VAL A 654 -20.74 6.29 -8.48
CA VAL A 654 -20.93 6.93 -9.79
C VAL A 654 -21.39 5.90 -10.85
N MET A 655 -20.83 4.70 -10.82
CA MET A 655 -21.21 3.64 -11.74
C MET A 655 -22.61 3.08 -11.42
N LYS A 656 -23.01 3.01 -10.14
CA LYS A 656 -24.38 2.66 -9.72
C LYS A 656 -25.40 3.69 -10.20
N GLU A 657 -25.10 5.00 -10.08
CA GLU A 657 -25.93 6.06 -10.62
C GLU A 657 -26.05 5.98 -12.14
N SER A 658 -24.96 5.67 -12.83
CA SER A 658 -24.97 5.46 -14.28
C SER A 658 -25.87 4.30 -14.69
N ALA A 659 -25.87 3.19 -13.92
CA ALA A 659 -26.78 2.06 -14.17
C ALA A 659 -28.25 2.42 -13.95
N GLN A 660 -28.56 3.22 -12.93
CA GLN A 660 -29.90 3.73 -12.68
C GLN A 660 -30.37 4.68 -13.80
N THR A 661 -29.47 5.55 -14.29
CA THR A 661 -29.72 6.44 -15.40
C THR A 661 -30.02 5.66 -16.67
N ALA A 662 -29.25 4.62 -16.96
CA ALA A 662 -29.46 3.72 -18.11
C ALA A 662 -30.84 3.04 -18.04
N LEU A 663 -31.19 2.47 -16.88
CA LEU A 663 -32.49 1.84 -16.69
C LEU A 663 -33.66 2.85 -16.83
N SER A 664 -33.51 4.05 -16.28
CA SER A 664 -34.49 5.10 -16.34
C SER A 664 -34.76 5.51 -17.79
N TRP A 665 -33.71 5.66 -18.59
CA TRP A 665 -33.81 5.97 -19.99
C TRP A 665 -34.53 4.85 -20.77
N VAL A 666 -34.16 3.59 -20.55
CA VAL A 666 -34.80 2.43 -21.18
C VAL A 666 -36.30 2.38 -20.86
N ARG A 667 -36.64 2.63 -19.59
CA ARG A 667 -38.09 2.71 -19.20
C ARG A 667 -38.84 3.82 -19.91
N ALA A 668 -38.24 5.00 -20.00
CA ALA A 668 -38.88 6.14 -20.69
C ALA A 668 -39.07 5.91 -22.19
N HIS A 669 -38.23 5.08 -22.82
CA HIS A 669 -38.25 4.77 -24.25
C HIS A 669 -38.75 3.35 -24.58
N ALA A 670 -39.34 2.65 -23.60
CA ALA A 670 -39.75 1.25 -23.72
C ALA A 670 -40.59 0.97 -24.97
N ARG A 671 -41.62 1.81 -25.25
CA ARG A 671 -42.45 1.64 -26.41
C ARG A 671 -41.71 1.78 -27.74
N GLN A 672 -40.75 2.71 -27.82
CA GLN A 672 -39.94 2.90 -29.03
C GLN A 672 -39.01 1.70 -29.26
N LEU A 673 -38.60 1.05 -28.18
CA LEU A 673 -37.75 -0.16 -28.19
C LEU A 673 -38.56 -1.45 -28.38
N GLY A 674 -39.92 -1.36 -28.47
CA GLY A 674 -40.76 -2.55 -28.58
C GLY A 674 -40.92 -3.34 -27.27
N ILE A 675 -40.71 -2.71 -26.13
CA ILE A 675 -40.80 -3.33 -24.79
C ILE A 675 -42.13 -2.90 -24.16
N GLU A 676 -42.91 -3.87 -23.63
CA GLU A 676 -44.16 -3.55 -22.93
C GLU A 676 -43.90 -2.79 -21.62
N ASP A 677 -44.72 -1.76 -21.37
CA ASP A 677 -44.61 -0.99 -20.12
C ASP A 677 -44.82 -1.85 -18.87
N SER A 678 -45.71 -2.87 -18.96
CA SER A 678 -46.01 -3.85 -17.89
C SER A 678 -44.82 -4.77 -17.54
N PHE A 679 -43.87 -4.90 -18.45
CA PHE A 679 -42.67 -5.75 -18.24
C PHE A 679 -41.91 -5.35 -16.97
N PHE A 680 -41.66 -4.05 -16.82
CA PHE A 680 -40.89 -3.52 -15.67
C PHE A 680 -41.62 -3.68 -14.31
N GLU A 681 -42.88 -4.08 -14.29
CA GLU A 681 -43.61 -4.35 -13.05
C GLU A 681 -43.45 -5.77 -12.50
N ARG A 682 -42.99 -6.70 -13.34
CA ARG A 682 -42.92 -8.12 -13.05
C ARG A 682 -41.51 -8.69 -13.05
N VAL A 683 -40.54 -7.88 -13.37
CA VAL A 683 -39.14 -8.33 -13.57
C VAL A 683 -38.16 -7.50 -12.75
N ASP A 684 -37.25 -8.19 -12.10
CA ASP A 684 -36.05 -7.63 -11.57
C ASP A 684 -34.91 -7.79 -12.58
N LEU A 685 -34.14 -6.73 -12.78
CA LEU A 685 -32.94 -6.75 -13.59
C LEU A 685 -31.71 -6.93 -12.70
N HIS A 686 -30.77 -7.73 -13.16
CA HIS A 686 -29.48 -7.89 -12.52
C HIS A 686 -28.37 -7.56 -13.52
N LEU A 687 -27.57 -6.54 -13.20
CA LEU A 687 -26.38 -6.17 -13.93
C LEU A 687 -25.16 -6.66 -13.17
N HIS A 688 -24.36 -7.45 -13.83
CA HIS A 688 -23.11 -7.96 -13.30
C HIS A 688 -21.93 -7.46 -14.11
N VAL A 689 -20.88 -7.00 -13.44
CA VAL A 689 -19.62 -6.65 -14.07
C VAL A 689 -18.56 -7.60 -13.53
N PRO A 690 -18.16 -8.62 -14.30
CA PRO A 690 -17.17 -9.62 -13.89
C PRO A 690 -15.86 -9.01 -13.41
N GLU A 691 -14.99 -9.84 -12.80
CA GLU A 691 -13.73 -9.46 -12.17
C GLU A 691 -13.94 -8.63 -10.88
N GLY A 692 -14.72 -9.17 -9.95
CA GLY A 692 -15.07 -8.54 -8.66
C GLY A 692 -13.90 -8.26 -7.71
N ALA A 693 -12.69 -8.65 -8.03
CA ALA A 693 -11.50 -8.33 -7.24
C ALA A 693 -11.02 -6.87 -7.44
N ILE A 694 -11.47 -6.20 -8.51
CA ILE A 694 -11.06 -4.82 -8.85
C ILE A 694 -12.27 -3.90 -8.70
N PRO A 695 -12.21 -2.89 -7.80
CA PRO A 695 -13.27 -1.87 -7.71
C PRO A 695 -13.39 -1.09 -9.03
N LYS A 696 -14.62 -0.88 -9.48
CA LYS A 696 -14.94 -0.20 -10.75
C LYS A 696 -15.83 0.98 -10.48
N ASP A 697 -15.40 2.17 -10.90
CA ASP A 697 -16.21 3.39 -10.76
C ASP A 697 -16.05 4.32 -11.97
N GLY A 698 -17.06 5.16 -12.20
CA GLY A 698 -17.04 6.17 -13.23
C GLY A 698 -18.26 6.13 -14.16
N PRO A 699 -18.60 7.28 -14.79
CA PRO A 699 -19.80 7.41 -15.63
C PRO A 699 -19.61 6.87 -17.05
N SER A 700 -18.38 6.55 -17.46
CA SER A 700 -18.01 6.22 -18.86
C SER A 700 -18.54 4.88 -19.38
N ALA A 701 -19.16 4.07 -18.51
CA ALA A 701 -19.83 2.82 -18.89
C ALA A 701 -21.33 3.02 -19.26
N GLY A 702 -21.85 4.23 -19.18
CA GLY A 702 -23.29 4.52 -19.36
C GLY A 702 -23.87 3.96 -20.66
N ILE A 703 -23.20 4.18 -21.80
CA ILE A 703 -23.70 3.65 -23.10
C ILE A 703 -23.59 2.11 -23.16
N THR A 704 -22.62 1.51 -22.47
CA THR A 704 -22.48 0.05 -22.41
C THR A 704 -23.58 -0.57 -21.55
N LEU A 705 -23.91 0.05 -20.41
CA LEU A 705 -24.98 -0.39 -19.52
C LEU A 705 -26.33 -0.36 -20.22
N VAL A 706 -26.65 0.75 -20.89
CA VAL A 706 -27.93 0.85 -21.66
C VAL A 706 -27.98 -0.17 -22.80
N THR A 707 -26.86 -0.39 -23.50
CA THR A 707 -26.79 -1.37 -24.59
C THR A 707 -26.99 -2.79 -24.08
N ALA A 708 -26.40 -3.17 -22.94
CA ALA A 708 -26.59 -4.49 -22.31
C ALA A 708 -28.07 -4.69 -21.91
N ILE A 709 -28.70 -3.68 -21.29
CA ILE A 709 -30.10 -3.75 -20.89
C ILE A 709 -31.02 -3.88 -22.15
N VAL A 710 -30.81 -3.05 -23.15
CA VAL A 710 -31.64 -3.09 -24.39
C VAL A 710 -31.41 -4.39 -25.15
N SER A 711 -30.16 -4.87 -25.25
CA SER A 711 -29.83 -6.16 -25.84
C SER A 711 -30.61 -7.31 -25.18
N LEU A 712 -30.61 -7.36 -23.83
CA LEU A 712 -31.36 -8.34 -23.05
C LEU A 712 -32.88 -8.27 -23.37
N LEU A 713 -33.44 -7.06 -23.23
CA LEU A 713 -34.91 -6.86 -23.30
C LEU A 713 -35.48 -7.04 -24.71
N THR A 714 -34.69 -6.75 -25.75
CA THR A 714 -35.06 -6.91 -27.13
C THR A 714 -34.67 -8.27 -27.73
N GLY A 715 -33.84 -9.05 -27.02
CA GLY A 715 -33.28 -10.32 -27.51
C GLY A 715 -32.26 -10.16 -28.65
N ARG A 716 -31.80 -8.95 -28.92
CA ARG A 716 -30.80 -8.63 -29.95
C ARG A 716 -29.42 -8.67 -29.38
N ALA A 717 -28.55 -9.57 -29.83
CA ALA A 717 -27.18 -9.65 -29.42
C ALA A 717 -26.39 -8.41 -29.84
N VAL A 718 -25.36 -8.04 -29.08
CA VAL A 718 -24.36 -7.06 -29.50
C VAL A 718 -23.53 -7.66 -30.62
N ARG A 719 -23.23 -6.88 -31.65
CA ARG A 719 -22.38 -7.35 -32.76
C ARG A 719 -21.00 -7.79 -32.25
N PRO A 720 -20.46 -8.89 -32.78
CA PRO A 720 -19.16 -9.37 -32.32
C PRO A 720 -18.06 -8.33 -32.57
N ARG A 721 -17.07 -8.27 -31.70
CA ARG A 721 -15.91 -7.37 -31.78
C ARG A 721 -16.25 -5.87 -31.83
N VAL A 722 -17.38 -5.49 -31.25
CA VAL A 722 -17.78 -4.11 -31.01
C VAL A 722 -17.56 -3.77 -29.52
N ALA A 723 -16.83 -2.71 -29.25
CA ALA A 723 -16.67 -2.18 -27.90
C ALA A 723 -17.13 -0.72 -27.85
N MET A 724 -17.44 -0.22 -26.65
CA MET A 724 -17.97 1.13 -26.53
C MET A 724 -17.57 1.80 -25.21
N THR A 725 -17.54 3.12 -25.22
CA THR A 725 -17.42 3.94 -24.00
C THR A 725 -18.08 5.29 -24.20
N GLY A 726 -18.76 5.78 -23.19
CA GLY A 726 -19.44 7.06 -23.20
C GLY A 726 -20.31 7.22 -21.97
N GLU A 727 -20.38 8.44 -21.46
CA GLU A 727 -21.36 8.83 -20.45
C GLU A 727 -22.69 9.15 -21.12
N MET A 728 -23.79 8.84 -20.45
CA MET A 728 -25.13 9.13 -20.97
C MET A 728 -25.91 10.05 -20.04
N THR A 729 -26.81 10.85 -20.63
CA THR A 729 -27.76 11.64 -19.87
C THR A 729 -29.16 11.01 -19.92
N LEU A 730 -30.05 11.40 -19.00
CA LEU A 730 -31.46 10.99 -19.01
C LEU A 730 -32.20 11.40 -20.32
N ALA A 731 -31.70 12.45 -21.02
CA ALA A 731 -32.24 12.86 -22.33
C ALA A 731 -31.65 12.06 -23.51
N GLY A 732 -30.90 10.97 -23.27
CA GLY A 732 -30.31 10.12 -24.31
C GLY A 732 -29.09 10.71 -25.03
N ARG A 733 -28.51 11.81 -24.55
CA ARG A 733 -27.28 12.37 -25.14
C ARG A 733 -26.04 11.62 -24.64
N VAL A 734 -25.07 11.45 -25.54
CA VAL A 734 -23.76 10.86 -25.24
C VAL A 734 -22.75 11.97 -24.96
N LEU A 735 -22.15 11.95 -23.75
CA LEU A 735 -21.20 12.93 -23.28
C LEU A 735 -19.76 12.42 -23.47
N PRO A 736 -18.78 13.35 -23.63
CA PRO A 736 -17.38 12.99 -23.80
C PRO A 736 -16.80 12.35 -22.54
N VAL A 737 -15.82 11.46 -22.74
CA VAL A 737 -15.13 10.75 -21.68
C VAL A 737 -13.62 10.88 -21.83
N GLY A 738 -12.89 10.68 -20.72
CA GLY A 738 -11.43 10.68 -20.71
C GLY A 738 -10.82 9.36 -21.13
N GLY A 739 -9.48 9.36 -21.38
CA GLY A 739 -8.70 8.15 -21.63
C GLY A 739 -8.99 7.47 -22.97
N ILE A 740 -9.33 8.22 -24.01
CA ILE A 740 -9.71 7.67 -25.32
C ILE A 740 -8.59 6.85 -25.93
N LYS A 741 -7.35 7.35 -25.90
CA LYS A 741 -6.19 6.65 -26.43
C LYS A 741 -6.01 5.30 -25.76
N GLU A 742 -5.97 5.28 -24.45
CA GLU A 742 -5.78 4.07 -23.64
C GLU A 742 -6.91 3.05 -23.86
N LYS A 743 -8.15 3.51 -23.91
CA LYS A 743 -9.35 2.69 -24.14
C LYS A 743 -9.34 2.04 -25.53
N VAL A 744 -9.03 2.80 -26.58
CA VAL A 744 -8.98 2.27 -27.94
C VAL A 744 -7.78 1.34 -28.12
N LEU A 745 -6.63 1.62 -27.52
CA LEU A 745 -5.49 0.72 -27.53
C LEU A 745 -5.81 -0.61 -26.81
N ALA A 746 -6.59 -0.58 -25.73
CA ALA A 746 -7.05 -1.81 -25.07
C ALA A 746 -7.98 -2.63 -25.97
N ALA A 747 -8.92 -1.97 -26.63
CA ALA A 747 -9.80 -2.60 -27.61
C ALA A 747 -9.00 -3.24 -28.77
N HIS A 748 -8.04 -2.50 -29.32
CA HIS A 748 -7.17 -2.97 -30.42
C HIS A 748 -6.37 -4.23 -30.03
N ARG A 749 -5.78 -4.24 -28.82
CA ARG A 749 -5.04 -5.39 -28.28
C ARG A 749 -5.88 -6.66 -28.19
N LEU A 750 -7.17 -6.54 -27.85
CA LEU A 750 -8.11 -7.66 -27.82
C LEU A 750 -8.64 -8.07 -29.19
N GLY A 751 -8.29 -7.36 -30.25
CA GLY A 751 -8.76 -7.64 -31.60
C GLY A 751 -10.18 -7.13 -31.89
N VAL A 752 -10.68 -6.18 -31.12
CA VAL A 752 -11.91 -5.43 -31.42
C VAL A 752 -11.75 -4.75 -32.76
N LYS A 753 -12.81 -4.79 -33.59
CA LYS A 753 -12.80 -4.23 -34.95
C LYS A 753 -13.56 -2.90 -35.06
N GLU A 754 -14.54 -2.69 -34.19
CA GLU A 754 -15.35 -1.47 -34.20
C GLU A 754 -15.46 -0.90 -32.78
N VAL A 755 -15.25 0.41 -32.65
CA VAL A 755 -15.34 1.11 -31.36
C VAL A 755 -16.31 2.28 -31.47
N ILE A 756 -17.27 2.33 -30.54
CA ILE A 756 -18.27 3.41 -30.45
C ILE A 756 -17.79 4.43 -29.40
N LEU A 757 -17.62 5.69 -29.83
CA LEU A 757 -17.10 6.79 -29.01
C LEU A 757 -18.02 8.01 -29.10
N PRO A 758 -18.05 8.88 -28.08
CA PRO A 758 -18.76 10.15 -28.15
C PRO A 758 -18.21 11.07 -29.25
N LYS A 759 -19.09 11.72 -30.05
CA LYS A 759 -18.70 12.64 -31.10
C LYS A 759 -17.80 13.79 -30.60
N ARG A 760 -18.00 14.23 -29.36
CA ARG A 760 -17.18 15.28 -28.74
C ARG A 760 -15.74 14.85 -28.46
N ASN A 761 -15.43 13.56 -28.54
CA ASN A 761 -14.06 13.04 -28.44
C ASN A 761 -13.32 12.97 -29.80
N GLU A 762 -13.93 13.48 -30.90
CA GLU A 762 -13.34 13.43 -32.25
C GLU A 762 -11.92 14.04 -32.32
N LYS A 763 -11.65 15.10 -31.57
CA LYS A 763 -10.33 15.71 -31.48
C LYS A 763 -9.30 14.71 -30.92
N ALA A 764 -9.62 14.05 -29.80
CA ALA A 764 -8.74 13.05 -29.20
C ALA A 764 -8.49 11.85 -30.14
N VAL A 765 -9.50 11.43 -30.91
CA VAL A 765 -9.37 10.37 -31.92
C VAL A 765 -8.39 10.79 -33.04
N LYS A 766 -8.45 12.04 -33.50
CA LYS A 766 -7.57 12.52 -34.58
C LYS A 766 -6.14 12.79 -34.13
N GLU A 767 -5.97 13.34 -32.94
CA GLU A 767 -4.67 13.83 -32.46
C GLU A 767 -3.90 12.80 -31.66
N ASP A 768 -4.57 11.92 -30.88
CA ASP A 768 -3.90 11.07 -29.91
C ASP A 768 -3.79 9.60 -30.34
N LEU A 769 -4.64 9.12 -31.26
CA LEU A 769 -4.57 7.75 -31.72
C LEU A 769 -3.48 7.57 -32.79
N PRO A 770 -2.62 6.54 -32.66
CA PRO A 770 -1.68 6.14 -33.70
C PRO A 770 -2.36 5.83 -35.04
N GLY A 771 -1.68 6.13 -36.14
CA GLY A 771 -2.23 5.96 -37.49
C GLY A 771 -2.61 4.52 -37.82
N ASN A 772 -1.76 3.54 -37.44
CA ASN A 772 -2.02 2.12 -37.58
C ASN A 772 -3.30 1.68 -36.86
N VAL A 773 -3.49 2.10 -35.62
CA VAL A 773 -4.69 1.77 -34.82
C VAL A 773 -5.96 2.38 -35.44
N ARG A 774 -5.88 3.61 -35.98
CA ARG A 774 -7.01 4.24 -36.68
C ARG A 774 -7.39 3.52 -37.99
N ASN A 775 -6.45 2.86 -38.60
CA ASN A 775 -6.70 2.07 -39.82
C ASN A 775 -7.26 0.67 -39.49
N ASP A 776 -6.84 0.08 -38.37
CA ASP A 776 -7.23 -1.27 -37.98
C ASP A 776 -8.59 -1.35 -37.27
N VAL A 777 -9.01 -0.24 -36.63
CA VAL A 777 -10.24 -0.16 -35.84
C VAL A 777 -11.17 0.89 -36.44
N LYS A 778 -12.36 0.46 -36.83
CA LYS A 778 -13.39 1.36 -37.30
C LYS A 778 -14.03 2.13 -36.13
N ILE A 779 -13.91 3.45 -36.13
CA ILE A 779 -14.41 4.29 -35.05
C ILE A 779 -15.75 4.90 -35.47
N HIS A 780 -16.77 4.69 -34.62
CA HIS A 780 -18.10 5.28 -34.78
C HIS A 780 -18.26 6.41 -33.75
N LEU A 781 -18.44 7.62 -34.27
CA LEU A 781 -18.64 8.81 -33.43
C LEU A 781 -20.16 9.08 -33.31
N VAL A 782 -20.67 8.97 -32.08
CA VAL A 782 -22.10 9.03 -31.77
C VAL A 782 -22.46 10.21 -30.87
N SER A 783 -23.65 10.73 -30.98
CA SER A 783 -24.18 11.87 -30.20
C SER A 783 -25.37 11.48 -29.33
N SER A 784 -26.04 10.37 -29.65
CA SER A 784 -27.24 9.90 -28.97
C SER A 784 -27.20 8.39 -28.70
N ILE A 785 -28.05 7.92 -27.79
CA ILE A 785 -28.18 6.50 -27.46
C ILE A 785 -28.76 5.71 -28.62
N GLU A 786 -29.66 6.31 -29.40
CA GLU A 786 -30.23 5.67 -30.58
C GLU A 786 -29.15 5.30 -31.60
N GLU A 787 -28.21 6.22 -31.90
CA GLU A 787 -27.05 5.95 -32.76
C GLU A 787 -26.16 4.83 -32.20
N VAL A 788 -26.00 4.76 -30.85
CA VAL A 788 -25.27 3.69 -30.20
C VAL A 788 -25.94 2.35 -30.45
N LEU A 789 -27.23 2.25 -30.18
CA LEU A 789 -28.00 1.02 -30.31
C LEU A 789 -28.08 0.51 -31.77
N GLU A 790 -28.26 1.42 -32.73
CA GLU A 790 -28.24 1.09 -34.17
C GLU A 790 -26.87 0.53 -34.61
N THR A 791 -25.80 1.08 -34.06
CA THR A 791 -24.44 0.65 -34.39
C THR A 791 -24.05 -0.64 -33.69
N ALA A 792 -24.42 -0.81 -32.42
CA ALA A 792 -23.97 -1.89 -31.57
C ALA A 792 -24.78 -3.19 -31.71
N LEU A 793 -26.08 -3.11 -31.93
CA LEU A 793 -26.94 -4.27 -31.90
C LEU A 793 -27.09 -4.91 -33.28
N THR A 794 -27.24 -6.23 -33.29
CA THR A 794 -27.60 -6.99 -34.53
C THR A 794 -28.95 -6.49 -35.04
N PRO A 795 -29.18 -6.53 -36.39
CA PRO A 795 -30.50 -6.25 -36.94
C PRO A 795 -31.55 -7.15 -36.27
N GLY A 796 -32.66 -6.57 -35.84
CA GLY A 796 -33.74 -7.34 -35.23
C GLY A 796 -34.33 -8.32 -36.26
N ASP A 797 -34.46 -9.60 -35.90
CA ASP A 797 -35.24 -10.55 -36.65
C ASP A 797 -36.72 -10.28 -36.36
N PRO A 798 -37.51 -9.86 -37.34
CA PRO A 798 -38.94 -9.63 -37.12
C PRO A 798 -39.68 -10.89 -36.65
N TYR A 799 -39.08 -12.08 -36.83
CA TYR A 799 -39.65 -13.39 -36.45
C TYR A 799 -39.22 -13.88 -35.07
N ALA A 800 -38.09 -13.38 -34.50
CA ALA A 800 -37.63 -13.76 -33.19
C ALA A 800 -38.59 -13.36 -32.05
N MET A 801 -39.41 -12.34 -32.23
CA MET A 801 -40.45 -11.96 -31.27
C MET A 801 -41.56 -13.03 -31.13
N ARG A 802 -41.83 -13.86 -32.17
CA ARG A 802 -42.83 -14.93 -32.09
C ARG A 802 -42.36 -16.19 -31.38
N GLU A 803 -41.06 -16.44 -31.28
CA GLU A 803 -40.53 -17.56 -30.48
C GLU A 803 -40.49 -17.27 -28.98
N LYS A 804 -40.33 -15.98 -28.56
CA LYS A 804 -40.41 -15.60 -27.13
C LYS A 804 -41.80 -15.83 -26.54
N ASP A 805 -42.88 -15.67 -27.35
CA ASP A 805 -44.24 -15.99 -26.92
C ASP A 805 -44.45 -17.49 -26.70
N ARG A 806 -43.66 -18.35 -27.37
CA ARG A 806 -43.68 -19.81 -27.18
C ARG A 806 -42.99 -20.24 -25.86
N TRP A 807 -42.01 -19.52 -25.39
CA TRP A 807 -41.36 -19.82 -24.09
C TRP A 807 -42.25 -19.42 -22.90
N GLN A 808 -42.98 -18.31 -23.02
CA GLN A 808 -43.91 -17.90 -21.97
C GLN A 808 -45.12 -18.87 -21.86
N LEU A 809 -45.55 -19.46 -22.95
CA LEU A 809 -46.62 -20.48 -22.97
C LEU A 809 -46.18 -21.85 -22.46
N ARG A 810 -44.88 -22.19 -22.43
CA ARG A 810 -44.37 -23.45 -21.87
C ARG A 810 -44.14 -23.39 -20.37
N LEU A 811 -44.10 -22.22 -19.74
CA LEU A 811 -43.96 -22.03 -18.30
C LEU A 811 -45.26 -21.75 -17.56
N SER A 812 -46.38 -21.66 -18.32
CA SER A 812 -47.73 -21.52 -17.76
C SER A 812 -48.61 -22.79 -17.80
N ASN A 813 -48.02 -23.94 -18.14
CA ASN A 813 -48.65 -25.25 -18.05
C ASN A 813 -47.91 -26.15 -17.05
#